data_9e2cb288b4033023294d4a4a2f46e743
#
_entry.id   9e2cb288b4033023294d4a4a2f46e743
#
_cell.length_a   1.000
_cell.length_b   1.000
_cell.length_c   1.000
_cell.angle_alpha   90.00
_cell.angle_beta   90.00
_cell.angle_gamma   90.00
#
_symmetry.space_group_name_H-M   'P 1'
#
loop_
_entity.id
_entity.type
_entity.pdbx_description
1 polymer ?
#
loop_
_entity_poly.entity_id
_entity_poly.type
_entity_poly.pdbx_seq_one_letter_code
_entity_poly.pdbx_strand_id
1 'polypeptide(L)'
;MHRNYISRLVVLLFLLLPLPMLAQEIVLKGRVSDPKGNALPGASIQIVSHAVSGNDRILGKATSGPDGLFVIKLDFPGNVNLTADAPGFRPVTRAISLRRGTNPQIEISMNELSPRLDSVSVTADVNELNVLTPDPAMRVFVRQDLLDANPGRPGAPVSIPGYPIETASSGIKAPQYFAPGVAGDHGEPIAQYIAVGAYLLPNNLSANAHGNGYSDPNIFIPEILESVQVDGGAFNVREGNHSVNLAATYGLRSHLDPFLTITGDYRDLDLVAGWSPSPDSFLAFEASYGNGFLDRLEHRQQYKFNAQRIFHVGEHRLTLFGIGYFGRSYVPGLVPIFAEDKNDNDYPNLGDTTDPRQKDQTHTALVAFNDVWQLSQSQQLQLSGFFRTYNLSLFSNFGSDLGLIRQSEFRTAAGGSANYVNKVAEYFSLLGGFDYEREAPRRDDLDSYGFLNRSDPGYYGPFTPVDGNNITIGSYTPYIAAEGALARYFRYYLGWRRDEINIDNEDLVTTPQNPNDSFQKWVSVNSPKATFSFLPKESWYLPLISLSFGQSFFTEDPRTGMGQGTGAGTPVAPGSPVATSHSYQLVASRTVRNTDFKVTLGHVTSSAELGKIDPDTGAQFDLGPSRLRFMTVAVRRNFRQGSLLATFSKADARDFDSGQPTPEAPRTIFDLLGTAQRLPWRLQARGEFEYVGTKPLGAGCEPNPNAECTGTPVKEFRGAVVRPFMNERLTAGINFLIASGYTGQTTESFYPQTVIQEAVGVRIPSYASVTLTYRFGRTSAP
;
A
#
# COMPACT_ATOMS: atom_id res chain seq x y z
N MET A 1 -8.46 39.31 18.68
CA MET A 1 -7.39 39.46 19.71
C MET A 1 -6.79 38.10 20.15
N HIS A 2 -6.65 37.11 19.26
CA HIS A 2 -6.12 35.77 19.63
C HIS A 2 -4.84 35.35 18.88
N ARG A 3 -4.19 36.28 18.17
CA ARG A 3 -3.04 35.96 17.28
C ARG A 3 -1.65 35.92 17.98
N ASN A 4 -1.53 36.26 19.24
CA ASN A 4 -0.22 36.48 19.87
C ASN A 4 0.21 35.45 20.94
N TYR A 5 -0.57 34.38 21.17
CA TYR A 5 -0.18 33.38 22.19
C TYR A 5 0.60 32.20 21.66
N ILE A 6 0.39 31.83 20.40
CA ILE A 6 1.06 30.66 19.77
C ILE A 6 2.54 30.95 19.49
N SER A 7 2.89 32.17 19.10
CA SER A 7 4.29 32.56 18.85
C SER A 7 5.17 32.59 20.09
N ARG A 8 4.59 32.76 21.27
CA ARG A 8 5.34 32.77 22.56
C ARG A 8 5.56 31.36 23.12
N LEU A 9 4.70 30.40 22.82
CA LEU A 9 4.85 29.01 23.27
C LEU A 9 5.94 28.28 22.47
N VAL A 10 6.11 28.58 21.18
CA VAL A 10 7.13 27.98 20.31
C VAL A 10 8.55 28.41 20.68
N VAL A 11 8.73 29.65 21.17
CA VAL A 11 10.04 30.20 21.56
C VAL A 11 10.54 29.64 22.91
N LEU A 12 9.64 29.28 23.83
CA LEU A 12 10.03 28.76 25.15
C LEU A 12 10.52 27.30 25.11
N LEU A 13 10.18 26.53 24.06
CA LEU A 13 10.58 25.12 23.92
C LEU A 13 12.03 24.94 23.45
N PHE A 14 12.71 26.00 22.99
CA PHE A 14 14.02 25.91 22.32
C PHE A 14 15.25 26.22 23.23
N LEU A 15 15.08 26.53 24.52
CA LEU A 15 16.14 27.15 25.35
C LEU A 15 16.89 26.24 26.35
N LEU A 16 16.83 24.89 26.21
CA LEU A 16 17.60 23.99 27.11
C LEU A 16 18.69 23.23 26.37
N LEU A 17 19.93 23.71 26.41
CA LEU A 17 21.15 23.08 25.89
C LEU A 17 21.88 22.26 26.98
N PRO A 18 22.33 21.02 26.69
CA PRO A 18 23.39 20.35 27.44
C PRO A 18 24.71 20.21 26.68
N LEU A 19 25.80 20.17 27.44
CA LEU A 19 27.21 20.10 27.04
C LEU A 19 27.62 18.72 26.46
N PRO A 20 28.69 18.62 25.62
CA PRO A 20 29.09 17.36 24.98
C PRO A 20 29.91 16.45 25.92
N MET A 21 29.53 15.17 25.96
CA MET A 21 30.32 14.08 26.59
C MET A 21 30.97 13.21 25.52
N LEU A 22 32.23 12.83 25.74
CA LEU A 22 33.05 11.94 24.92
C LEU A 22 32.45 10.51 24.90
N ALA A 23 32.25 9.95 23.72
CA ALA A 23 31.62 8.64 23.53
C ALA A 23 32.63 7.50 23.60
N GLN A 24 32.37 6.51 24.46
CA GLN A 24 33.11 5.23 24.51
C GLN A 24 32.56 4.25 23.46
N GLU A 25 33.46 3.60 22.72
CA GLU A 25 33.12 2.60 21.68
C GLU A 25 32.42 1.39 22.27
N ILE A 26 31.39 0.86 21.61
CA ILE A 26 30.65 -0.33 21.99
C ILE A 26 31.06 -1.45 21.02
N VAL A 27 31.47 -2.62 21.55
CA VAL A 27 31.80 -3.79 20.75
C VAL A 27 30.76 -4.87 21.00
N LEU A 28 30.07 -5.27 19.93
CA LEU A 28 29.15 -6.40 19.89
C LEU A 28 29.79 -7.55 19.13
N LYS A 29 29.81 -8.75 19.74
CA LYS A 29 30.28 -9.98 19.13
C LYS A 29 29.16 -11.00 19.09
N GLY A 30 29.13 -11.84 18.04
CA GLY A 30 28.15 -12.89 17.93
C GLY A 30 28.55 -13.97 16.94
N ARG A 31 27.70 -15.01 16.85
CA ARG A 31 27.83 -16.11 15.91
C ARG A 31 26.50 -16.39 15.24
N VAL A 32 26.55 -16.64 13.94
CA VAL A 32 25.39 -17.08 13.14
C VAL A 32 25.55 -18.56 12.81
N SER A 33 24.53 -19.36 13.06
CA SER A 33 24.51 -20.79 12.81
C SER A 33 23.20 -21.26 12.17
N ASP A 34 23.24 -22.42 11.52
CA ASP A 34 22.07 -23.17 11.09
C ASP A 34 21.38 -23.89 12.28
N PRO A 35 20.21 -24.56 12.08
CA PRO A 35 19.53 -25.30 13.15
C PRO A 35 20.32 -26.46 13.78
N LYS A 36 21.35 -26.96 13.10
CA LYS A 36 22.24 -28.01 13.62
C LYS A 36 23.43 -27.43 14.36
N GLY A 37 23.54 -26.09 14.44
CA GLY A 37 24.68 -25.44 15.09
C GLY A 37 25.91 -25.28 14.19
N ASN A 38 25.82 -25.61 12.89
CA ASN A 38 26.92 -25.38 11.96
C ASN A 38 27.05 -23.86 11.68
N ALA A 39 28.29 -23.41 11.54
CA ALA A 39 28.55 -22.02 11.21
C ALA A 39 27.95 -21.63 9.87
N LEU A 40 27.31 -20.45 9.78
CA LEU A 40 26.85 -19.86 8.54
C LEU A 40 27.79 -18.73 8.13
N PRO A 41 28.71 -18.96 7.19
CA PRO A 41 29.56 -17.92 6.64
C PRO A 41 28.80 -17.03 5.67
N GLY A 42 29.19 -15.76 5.61
CA GLY A 42 28.59 -14.82 4.66
C GLY A 42 27.21 -14.29 5.06
N ALA A 43 26.71 -14.59 6.25
CA ALA A 43 25.49 -13.97 6.75
C ALA A 43 25.71 -12.47 6.97
N SER A 44 24.80 -11.65 6.51
CA SER A 44 24.77 -10.19 6.73
C SER A 44 24.15 -9.90 8.07
N ILE A 45 24.84 -9.18 8.93
CA ILE A 45 24.36 -8.78 10.25
C ILE A 45 24.25 -7.26 10.31
N GLN A 46 23.17 -6.77 10.87
CA GLN A 46 22.90 -5.36 10.99
C GLN A 46 22.33 -5.03 12.35
N ILE A 47 22.73 -3.89 12.84
CA ILE A 47 22.17 -3.28 14.04
C ILE A 47 21.37 -2.07 13.64
N VAL A 48 20.08 -2.12 13.93
CA VAL A 48 19.13 -1.07 13.61
C VAL A 48 18.59 -0.49 14.92
N SER A 49 18.73 0.81 15.09
CA SER A 49 18.08 1.53 16.18
C SER A 49 16.73 2.05 15.68
N HIS A 50 15.68 1.72 16.38
CA HIS A 50 14.40 2.40 16.22
C HIS A 50 14.51 3.75 16.89
N ALA A 51 14.73 4.80 16.13
CA ALA A 51 14.66 6.15 16.66
C ALA A 51 13.21 6.46 17.07
N VAL A 52 13.05 7.26 18.09
CA VAL A 52 11.76 7.72 18.63
C VAL A 52 10.93 8.49 17.59
N SER A 53 11.58 8.97 16.53
CA SER A 53 10.96 9.61 15.36
C SER A 53 10.45 8.62 14.31
N GLY A 54 10.49 7.30 14.58
CA GLY A 54 10.16 6.29 13.59
C GLY A 54 11.25 6.00 12.57
N ASN A 55 12.40 6.68 12.63
CA ASN A 55 13.51 6.44 11.72
C ASN A 55 14.36 5.29 12.22
N ASP A 56 14.26 4.13 11.59
CA ASP A 56 15.21 3.05 11.78
C ASP A 56 16.57 3.48 11.29
N ARG A 57 17.56 3.46 12.17
CA ARG A 57 18.91 3.87 11.85
C ARG A 57 19.83 2.66 11.93
N ILE A 58 20.54 2.38 10.84
CA ILE A 58 21.61 1.40 10.87
C ILE A 58 22.78 1.98 11.65
N LEU A 59 23.05 1.39 12.78
CA LEU A 59 24.16 1.76 13.66
C LEU A 59 25.45 1.04 13.29
N GLY A 60 25.36 -0.14 12.70
CA GLY A 60 26.51 -0.94 12.28
C GLY A 60 26.13 -2.15 11.45
N LYS A 61 27.08 -2.58 10.62
CA LYS A 61 26.98 -3.79 9.77
C LYS A 61 28.21 -4.66 9.96
N ALA A 62 28.01 -5.98 9.80
CA ALA A 62 29.08 -6.96 9.70
C ALA A 62 28.64 -8.12 8.81
N THR A 63 29.63 -8.88 8.33
CA THR A 63 29.40 -10.17 7.65
C THR A 63 30.05 -11.27 8.49
N SER A 64 29.37 -12.39 8.65
CA SER A 64 29.94 -13.52 9.40
C SER A 64 31.10 -14.16 8.64
N GLY A 65 32.16 -14.49 9.38
CA GLY A 65 33.32 -15.20 8.88
C GLY A 65 33.07 -16.69 8.62
N PRO A 66 34.10 -17.42 8.16
CA PRO A 66 33.99 -18.89 7.91
C PRO A 66 33.54 -19.71 9.13
N ASP A 67 33.76 -19.19 10.32
CA ASP A 67 33.36 -19.76 11.62
C ASP A 67 32.00 -19.26 12.11
N GLY A 68 31.30 -18.49 11.28
CA GLY A 68 30.02 -17.84 11.61
C GLY A 68 30.15 -16.65 12.55
N LEU A 69 31.36 -16.27 12.99
CA LEU A 69 31.56 -15.16 13.93
C LEU A 69 31.47 -13.82 13.25
N PHE A 70 30.96 -12.83 13.98
CA PHE A 70 30.95 -11.44 13.57
C PHE A 70 31.30 -10.48 14.70
N VAL A 71 31.78 -9.29 14.36
CA VAL A 71 32.09 -8.21 15.30
C VAL A 71 31.58 -6.90 14.71
N ILE A 72 30.80 -6.16 15.49
CA ILE A 72 30.29 -4.83 15.13
C ILE A 72 30.74 -3.81 16.16
N LYS A 73 31.28 -2.70 15.72
CA LYS A 73 31.64 -1.56 16.53
C LYS A 73 30.61 -0.47 16.39
N LEU A 74 30.15 0.06 17.51
CA LEU A 74 29.02 0.99 17.59
C LEU A 74 29.37 2.16 18.52
N ASP A 75 28.80 3.32 18.22
CA ASP A 75 29.02 4.53 19.01
C ASP A 75 27.85 4.84 19.97
N PHE A 76 26.79 4.04 19.93
CA PHE A 76 25.54 4.35 20.60
C PHE A 76 25.03 3.19 21.47
N PRO A 77 24.84 3.40 22.80
CA PRO A 77 24.18 2.44 23.68
C PRO A 77 22.64 2.57 23.58
N GLY A 78 21.91 1.49 23.79
CA GLY A 78 20.45 1.51 23.85
C GLY A 78 19.83 0.21 23.37
N ASN A 79 18.50 0.20 23.30
CA ASN A 79 17.77 -0.92 22.72
C ASN A 79 17.81 -0.80 21.20
N VAL A 80 18.19 -1.87 20.55
CA VAL A 80 18.37 -1.94 19.09
C VAL A 80 17.86 -3.29 18.59
N ASN A 81 17.50 -3.34 17.32
CA ASN A 81 17.25 -4.60 16.66
C ASN A 81 18.52 -5.07 15.94
N LEU A 82 18.88 -6.31 16.20
CA LEU A 82 19.88 -7.03 15.43
C LEU A 82 19.14 -7.86 14.40
N THR A 83 19.43 -7.66 13.13
CA THR A 83 18.92 -8.48 12.03
C THR A 83 20.06 -9.25 11.41
N ALA A 84 19.90 -10.57 11.29
CA ALA A 84 20.81 -11.45 10.57
C ALA A 84 20.10 -12.02 9.35
N ASP A 85 20.76 -11.95 8.20
CA ASP A 85 20.28 -12.47 6.93
C ASP A 85 21.35 -13.39 6.32
N ALA A 86 20.96 -14.60 5.92
CA ALA A 86 21.83 -15.57 5.27
C ALA A 86 21.13 -16.22 4.07
N PRO A 87 21.87 -16.48 2.95
CA PRO A 87 21.28 -17.10 1.79
C PRO A 87 20.59 -18.43 2.09
N GLY A 88 19.31 -18.53 1.72
CA GLY A 88 18.51 -19.72 1.95
C GLY A 88 17.81 -19.81 3.31
N PHE A 89 17.94 -18.78 4.14
CA PHE A 89 17.27 -18.68 5.43
C PHE A 89 16.42 -17.42 5.51
N ARG A 90 15.38 -17.43 6.32
CA ARG A 90 14.66 -16.21 6.67
C ARG A 90 15.52 -15.32 7.55
N PRO A 91 15.50 -14.01 7.32
CA PRO A 91 16.13 -13.07 8.24
C PRO A 91 15.59 -13.23 9.65
N VAL A 92 16.49 -13.25 10.62
CA VAL A 92 16.15 -13.29 12.05
C VAL A 92 16.37 -11.90 12.62
N THR A 93 15.31 -11.29 13.15
CA THR A 93 15.41 -10.02 13.87
C THR A 93 15.23 -10.26 15.36
N ARG A 94 16.14 -9.71 16.18
CA ARG A 94 16.13 -9.86 17.63
C ARG A 94 16.39 -8.52 18.31
N ALA A 95 15.52 -8.13 19.22
CA ALA A 95 15.77 -6.98 20.08
C ALA A 95 16.89 -7.26 21.08
N ILE A 96 17.88 -6.38 21.14
CA ILE A 96 19.02 -6.48 22.05
C ILE A 96 19.27 -5.14 22.75
N SER A 97 19.81 -5.18 23.96
CA SER A 97 20.20 -3.98 24.72
C SER A 97 21.72 -3.84 24.70
N LEU A 98 22.19 -2.79 24.04
CA LEU A 98 23.62 -2.47 23.94
C LEU A 98 24.06 -1.61 25.12
N ARG A 99 25.18 -1.97 25.77
CA ARG A 99 25.81 -1.23 26.86
C ARG A 99 27.19 -0.73 26.45
N ARG A 100 27.63 0.36 27.01
CA ARG A 100 29.01 0.82 26.83
C ARG A 100 30.00 -0.22 27.35
N GLY A 101 31.05 -0.50 26.57
CA GLY A 101 32.02 -1.54 26.83
C GLY A 101 31.70 -2.85 26.10
N THR A 102 32.17 -3.99 26.66
CA THR A 102 31.98 -5.30 26.04
C THR A 102 30.59 -5.85 26.36
N ASN A 103 29.82 -6.18 25.32
CA ASN A 103 28.53 -6.83 25.44
C ASN A 103 28.69 -8.36 25.42
N PRO A 104 27.75 -9.14 26.00
CA PRO A 104 27.79 -10.60 25.91
C PRO A 104 27.73 -11.04 24.44
N GLN A 105 28.38 -12.18 24.15
CA GLN A 105 28.32 -12.78 22.83
C GLN A 105 26.88 -13.21 22.52
N ILE A 106 26.41 -12.92 21.28
CA ILE A 106 25.07 -13.26 20.84
C ILE A 106 25.14 -14.45 19.90
N GLU A 107 24.33 -15.48 20.20
CA GLU A 107 24.10 -16.58 19.28
C GLU A 107 22.82 -16.35 18.49
N ILE A 108 22.91 -16.47 17.16
CA ILE A 108 21.81 -16.33 16.22
C ILE A 108 21.69 -17.64 15.47
N SER A 109 20.57 -18.34 15.69
CA SER A 109 20.23 -19.52 14.91
C SER A 109 19.25 -19.14 13.81
N MET A 110 19.61 -19.43 12.56
CA MET A 110 18.79 -19.21 11.37
C MET A 110 17.92 -20.44 11.14
N ASN A 111 16.75 -20.49 11.73
CA ASN A 111 15.95 -21.69 11.84
C ASN A 111 14.95 -21.94 10.71
N GLU A 112 14.69 -20.97 9.87
CA GLU A 112 13.69 -21.08 8.81
C GLU A 112 14.32 -20.99 7.43
N LEU A 113 13.96 -21.95 6.56
CA LEU A 113 14.23 -21.82 5.14
C LEU A 113 13.41 -20.65 4.57
N SER A 114 14.07 -19.79 3.85
CA SER A 114 13.41 -18.81 3.04
C SER A 114 13.67 -19.14 1.58
N PRO A 115 12.72 -19.77 0.87
CA PRO A 115 12.81 -19.78 -0.56
C PRO A 115 12.80 -18.31 -1.01
N ARG A 116 13.55 -18.04 -2.04
CA ARG A 116 13.68 -16.67 -2.59
C ARG A 116 12.34 -16.02 -2.94
N LEU A 117 11.32 -16.84 -3.15
CA LEU A 117 9.94 -16.47 -3.39
C LEU A 117 9.27 -15.77 -2.19
N ASP A 118 9.72 -16.13 -0.98
CA ASP A 118 9.18 -15.61 0.27
C ASP A 118 10.12 -14.58 0.94
N SER A 119 11.30 -14.39 0.39
CA SER A 119 12.24 -13.44 0.97
C SER A 119 11.78 -12.03 0.65
N VAL A 120 11.11 -11.44 1.59
CA VAL A 120 11.37 -10.04 1.91
C VAL A 120 12.84 -10.03 2.30
N SER A 121 13.75 -9.89 1.35
CA SER A 121 15.16 -9.72 1.69
C SER A 121 15.24 -8.37 2.36
N VAL A 122 15.29 -8.43 3.67
CA VAL A 122 15.54 -7.30 4.53
C VAL A 122 17.02 -6.96 4.34
N THR A 123 17.35 -6.45 3.17
CA THR A 123 18.61 -5.76 3.01
C THR A 123 18.50 -4.49 3.81
N ALA A 124 19.41 -4.31 4.47
CA ALA A 124 19.75 -3.43 5.53
C ALA A 124 19.67 -1.95 5.37
N ASP A 125 19.44 -1.46 4.26
CA ASP A 125 19.24 -0.05 4.05
C ASP A 125 17.74 0.20 3.86
N VAL A 126 17.28 0.89 4.87
CA VAL A 126 15.98 1.43 5.05
C VAL A 126 15.57 2.23 3.83
N ASN A 127 15.34 1.87 2.71
CA ASN A 127 14.95 2.56 1.48
C ASN A 127 15.57 1.95 0.24
N GLU A 128 16.07 0.72 0.31
CA GLU A 128 16.66 0.14 -0.88
C GLU A 128 15.59 -0.28 -1.89
N LEU A 129 15.70 0.30 -3.07
CA LEU A 129 15.49 -0.45 -4.29
C LEU A 129 16.39 -1.69 -4.18
N ASN A 130 15.83 -2.87 -4.20
CA ASN A 130 16.61 -4.09 -4.01
C ASN A 130 17.43 -4.41 -5.27
N VAL A 131 18.62 -3.78 -5.36
CA VAL A 131 19.55 -3.92 -6.48
C VAL A 131 20.44 -5.14 -6.34
N LEU A 132 20.53 -5.74 -5.15
CA LEU A 132 21.50 -6.80 -4.86
C LEU A 132 20.89 -8.21 -4.97
N THR A 133 19.59 -8.35 -4.81
CA THR A 133 18.91 -9.59 -5.08
C THR A 133 18.41 -9.53 -6.51
N PRO A 134 18.78 -10.47 -7.39
CA PRO A 134 18.27 -10.50 -8.76
C PRO A 134 16.79 -10.78 -8.72
N ASP A 135 16.07 -9.73 -8.44
CA ASP A 135 14.63 -9.72 -8.42
C ASP A 135 14.18 -9.31 -9.82
N PRO A 136 13.30 -10.09 -10.40
CA PRO A 136 12.87 -9.84 -11.75
C PRO A 136 12.06 -8.58 -11.89
N ALA A 137 11.28 -8.29 -10.89
CA ALA A 137 10.34 -7.19 -10.92
C ALA A 137 10.96 -5.87 -10.46
N MET A 138 10.35 -4.78 -10.87
CA MET A 138 10.58 -3.51 -10.20
C MET A 138 10.09 -3.65 -8.76
N ARG A 139 11.02 -3.66 -7.81
CA ARG A 139 10.69 -3.75 -6.40
C ARG A 139 11.07 -2.46 -5.71
N VAL A 140 10.12 -1.85 -5.02
CA VAL A 140 10.34 -0.74 -4.11
C VAL A 140 10.13 -1.23 -2.69
N PHE A 141 11.10 -1.00 -1.83
CA PHE A 141 11.05 -1.32 -0.42
C PHE A 141 10.92 -0.03 0.37
N VAL A 142 9.84 0.09 1.13
CA VAL A 142 9.57 1.24 2.00
C VAL A 142 9.64 0.77 3.44
N ARG A 143 10.47 1.40 4.25
CA ARG A 143 10.57 1.12 5.68
C ARG A 143 10.11 2.30 6.52
N GLN A 144 10.16 2.13 7.85
CA GLN A 144 9.54 3.01 8.82
C GLN A 144 9.86 4.50 8.65
N ASP A 145 11.08 4.87 8.31
CA ASP A 145 11.45 6.27 8.11
C ASP A 145 10.72 6.92 6.92
N LEU A 146 10.37 6.13 5.90
CA LEU A 146 9.52 6.56 4.80
C LEU A 146 8.05 6.49 5.15
N LEU A 147 7.62 5.44 5.86
CA LEU A 147 6.26 5.31 6.32
C LEU A 147 5.84 6.50 7.21
N ASP A 148 6.80 7.01 7.97
CA ASP A 148 6.60 8.18 8.81
C ASP A 148 6.71 9.52 8.06
N ALA A 149 7.14 9.53 6.81
CA ALA A 149 7.19 10.76 6.01
C ALA A 149 5.81 11.28 5.62
N ASN A 150 4.78 10.48 5.82
CA ASN A 150 3.40 10.91 5.68
C ASN A 150 2.96 11.65 6.96
N PRO A 151 2.79 12.98 6.93
CA PRO A 151 2.59 13.78 8.13
C PRO A 151 1.16 13.66 8.66
N GLY A 152 0.81 12.52 9.23
CA GLY A 152 -0.41 12.40 10.03
C GLY A 152 -1.70 12.84 9.33
N ARG A 153 -1.77 12.80 8.00
CA ARG A 153 -3.03 13.01 7.29
C ARG A 153 -3.88 11.78 7.53
N PRO A 154 -4.99 11.92 8.23
CA PRO A 154 -5.94 10.83 8.43
C PRO A 154 -6.44 10.34 7.07
N GLY A 155 -6.54 9.03 6.89
CA GLY A 155 -6.92 8.44 5.61
C GLY A 155 -5.79 8.30 4.58
N ALA A 156 -4.58 8.72 4.90
CA ALA A 156 -3.40 8.44 4.08
C ALA A 156 -2.44 7.56 4.90
N PRO A 157 -2.55 6.25 4.82
CA PRO A 157 -1.91 5.34 5.77
C PRO A 157 -0.40 5.30 5.65
N VAL A 158 0.14 5.26 4.45
CA VAL A 158 1.59 5.22 4.21
C VAL A 158 1.91 5.78 2.83
N SER A 159 2.99 6.54 2.72
CA SER A 159 3.52 6.99 1.44
C SER A 159 4.39 5.90 0.81
N ILE A 160 4.19 5.65 -0.48
CA ILE A 160 5.03 4.75 -1.27
C ILE A 160 5.63 5.58 -2.42
N PRO A 161 6.96 5.82 -2.45
CA PRO A 161 7.59 6.65 -3.44
C PRO A 161 7.31 6.21 -4.87
N GLY A 162 6.82 7.14 -5.69
CA GLY A 162 6.43 6.87 -7.07
C GLY A 162 5.04 6.25 -7.27
N TYR A 163 4.29 6.03 -6.17
CA TYR A 163 2.92 5.54 -6.18
C TYR A 163 2.03 6.48 -5.38
N PRO A 164 1.48 7.52 -6.00
CA PRO A 164 0.66 8.51 -5.31
C PRO A 164 -0.60 7.88 -4.73
N ILE A 165 -1.06 8.43 -3.61
CA ILE A 165 -2.34 8.08 -3.00
C ILE A 165 -3.36 9.13 -3.40
N GLU A 166 -4.48 8.71 -3.92
CA GLU A 166 -5.64 9.57 -4.13
C GLU A 166 -6.84 9.06 -3.32
N THR A 167 -7.71 9.96 -2.94
CA THR A 167 -9.00 9.65 -2.32
C THR A 167 -10.13 10.05 -3.25
N ALA A 168 -11.23 9.32 -3.25
CA ALA A 168 -12.36 9.62 -4.13
C ALA A 168 -13.02 10.97 -3.83
N SER A 169 -12.93 11.46 -2.61
CA SER A 169 -13.56 12.73 -2.25
C SER A 169 -12.72 13.55 -1.27
N SER A 170 -12.39 13.05 -0.13
CA SER A 170 -11.43 13.56 0.87
C SER A 170 -11.44 12.63 2.10
N GLY A 171 -10.62 12.96 3.08
CA GLY A 171 -10.62 12.24 4.34
C GLY A 171 -10.31 10.75 4.16
N ILE A 172 -11.22 9.90 4.61
CA ILE A 172 -11.05 8.43 4.60
C ILE A 172 -11.76 7.76 3.42
N LYS A 173 -12.47 8.50 2.57
CA LYS A 173 -13.25 7.89 1.48
C LYS A 173 -12.34 7.36 0.39
N ALA A 174 -12.34 6.04 0.23
CA ALA A 174 -11.68 5.29 -0.84
C ALA A 174 -10.24 5.71 -1.17
N PRO A 175 -9.31 5.78 -0.17
CA PRO A 175 -7.91 6.06 -0.50
C PRO A 175 -7.31 4.87 -1.24
N GLN A 176 -6.60 5.13 -2.35
CA GLN A 176 -5.96 4.10 -3.17
C GLN A 176 -4.62 4.57 -3.71
N TYR A 177 -3.72 3.61 -3.99
CA TYR A 177 -2.47 3.88 -4.68
C TYR A 177 -2.67 3.82 -6.18
N PHE A 178 -2.14 4.82 -6.87
CA PHE A 178 -2.07 4.87 -8.30
C PHE A 178 -0.69 4.47 -8.81
N ALA A 179 -0.64 3.88 -10.00
CA ALA A 179 0.59 3.57 -10.68
C ALA A 179 0.72 4.34 -12.00
N PRO A 180 1.92 4.54 -12.53
CA PRO A 180 2.09 5.18 -13.82
C PRO A 180 1.33 4.45 -14.93
N GLY A 181 0.39 5.14 -15.57
CA GLY A 181 -0.42 4.59 -16.65
C GLY A 181 -1.52 3.62 -16.23
N VAL A 182 -1.77 3.48 -14.94
CA VAL A 182 -2.87 2.69 -14.39
C VAL A 182 -4.03 3.61 -14.11
N ALA A 183 -5.20 3.26 -14.63
CA ALA A 183 -6.42 4.05 -14.59
C ALA A 183 -7.49 3.43 -13.69
N GLY A 184 -8.58 4.10 -13.57
CA GLY A 184 -9.79 3.65 -12.91
C GLY A 184 -10.39 4.74 -12.04
N ASP A 185 -11.68 4.67 -11.84
CA ASP A 185 -12.39 5.45 -10.84
C ASP A 185 -12.08 4.84 -9.47
N HIS A 186 -11.28 5.49 -8.66
CA HIS A 186 -10.70 5.02 -7.42
C HIS A 186 -9.44 4.14 -7.55
N GLY A 187 -8.80 4.14 -8.71
CA GLY A 187 -7.61 3.35 -9.03
C GLY A 187 -7.93 1.99 -9.65
N GLU A 188 -7.00 1.46 -10.40
CA GLU A 188 -7.10 0.11 -10.95
C GLU A 188 -6.77 -0.95 -9.89
N PRO A 189 -7.17 -2.21 -10.13
CA PRO A 189 -6.82 -3.33 -9.27
C PRO A 189 -5.31 -3.46 -9.11
N ILE A 190 -4.85 -3.16 -7.92
CA ILE A 190 -3.49 -3.40 -7.45
C ILE A 190 -3.61 -4.42 -6.35
N ALA A 191 -3.00 -5.60 -6.52
CA ALA A 191 -3.05 -6.61 -5.49
C ALA A 191 -2.39 -6.11 -4.20
N GLN A 192 -3.07 -6.26 -3.08
CA GLN A 192 -2.55 -5.86 -1.77
C GLN A 192 -2.59 -7.04 -0.82
N TYR A 193 -1.48 -7.29 -0.15
CA TYR A 193 -1.31 -8.42 0.77
C TYR A 193 -0.81 -7.95 2.14
N ILE A 194 -1.29 -8.62 3.18
CA ILE A 194 -0.74 -8.48 4.53
C ILE A 194 0.17 -9.69 4.78
N ALA A 195 1.42 -9.46 5.11
CA ALA A 195 2.36 -10.54 5.42
C ALA A 195 2.16 -11.05 6.85
N VAL A 196 1.30 -12.05 7.03
CA VAL A 196 1.10 -12.74 8.32
C VAL A 196 2.07 -13.92 8.39
N GLY A 197 3.23 -13.71 8.96
CA GLY A 197 4.32 -14.68 8.85
C GLY A 197 4.76 -14.89 7.40
N ALA A 198 4.61 -16.11 6.89
CA ALA A 198 4.87 -16.45 5.49
C ALA A 198 3.65 -16.33 4.58
N TYR A 199 2.48 -16.11 5.12
CA TYR A 199 1.24 -16.01 4.40
C TYR A 199 1.08 -14.63 3.74
N LEU A 200 0.79 -14.61 2.44
CA LEU A 200 0.32 -13.43 1.73
C LEU A 200 -1.21 -13.40 1.85
N LEU A 201 -1.69 -12.78 2.91
CA LEU A 201 -3.13 -12.62 3.16
C LEU A 201 -3.71 -11.60 2.19
N PRO A 202 -4.66 -11.96 1.30
CA PRO A 202 -5.29 -11.03 0.37
C PRO A 202 -6.07 -9.94 1.11
N ASN A 203 -5.91 -8.67 0.67
CA ASN A 203 -6.62 -7.54 1.27
C ASN A 203 -7.62 -6.88 0.31
N ASN A 204 -7.58 -7.19 -0.98
CA ASN A 204 -8.53 -6.66 -1.96
C ASN A 204 -9.94 -7.20 -1.74
N LEU A 205 -10.92 -6.40 -2.14
CA LEU A 205 -12.35 -6.70 -2.08
C LEU A 205 -12.90 -6.67 -3.50
N SER A 206 -13.28 -7.82 -4.03
CA SER A 206 -13.86 -7.90 -5.38
C SER A 206 -15.22 -7.21 -5.41
N ALA A 207 -15.51 -6.46 -6.47
CA ALA A 207 -16.78 -5.77 -6.67
C ALA A 207 -17.22 -4.90 -5.47
N ASN A 208 -16.32 -4.13 -4.89
CA ASN A 208 -16.63 -3.24 -3.78
C ASN A 208 -17.28 -1.94 -4.26
N ALA A 209 -18.06 -1.31 -3.41
CA ALA A 209 -18.70 -0.02 -3.69
C ALA A 209 -17.72 1.15 -3.89
N HIS A 210 -16.51 1.03 -3.38
CA HIS A 210 -15.41 1.97 -3.64
C HIS A 210 -14.61 1.67 -4.91
N GLY A 211 -15.07 0.75 -5.72
CA GLY A 211 -14.40 0.26 -6.92
C GLY A 211 -13.97 -1.19 -6.80
N ASN A 212 -14.01 -1.90 -7.92
CA ASN A 212 -13.66 -3.30 -7.97
C ASN A 212 -12.18 -3.51 -7.66
N GLY A 213 -11.87 -4.39 -6.73
CA GLY A 213 -10.51 -4.64 -6.24
C GLY A 213 -10.04 -3.64 -5.18
N TYR A 214 -10.90 -2.79 -4.65
CA TYR A 214 -10.57 -1.88 -3.57
C TYR A 214 -9.93 -2.62 -2.39
N SER A 215 -8.93 -2.02 -1.80
CA SER A 215 -8.30 -2.48 -0.57
C SER A 215 -8.17 -1.31 0.38
N ASP A 216 -8.89 -1.35 1.50
CA ASP A 216 -8.90 -0.26 2.46
C ASP A 216 -7.57 -0.14 3.22
N PRO A 217 -6.71 0.85 2.91
CA PRO A 217 -5.45 1.02 3.62
C PRO A 217 -5.63 1.67 4.99
N ASN A 218 -6.81 2.21 5.32
CA ASN A 218 -7.08 2.79 6.64
C ASN A 218 -7.07 1.78 7.78
N ILE A 219 -7.16 0.48 7.49
CA ILE A 219 -7.14 -0.58 8.52
C ILE A 219 -5.83 -0.68 9.28
N PHE A 220 -4.73 -0.13 8.74
CA PHE A 220 -3.42 -0.20 9.35
C PHE A 220 -3.18 0.96 10.32
N ILE A 221 -2.49 0.66 11.41
CA ILE A 221 -1.76 1.62 12.22
C ILE A 221 -0.34 1.67 11.65
N PRO A 222 0.16 2.81 11.10
CA PRO A 222 1.46 2.84 10.43
C PRO A 222 2.63 2.31 11.26
N GLU A 223 2.58 2.48 12.58
CA GLU A 223 3.63 2.07 13.51
C GLU A 223 3.80 0.54 13.63
N ILE A 224 2.80 -0.26 13.25
CA ILE A 224 2.94 -1.72 13.24
C ILE A 224 3.66 -2.24 11.98
N LEU A 225 3.75 -1.41 10.94
CA LEU A 225 4.39 -1.81 9.70
C LEU A 225 5.92 -1.75 9.85
N GLU A 226 6.58 -2.81 9.45
CA GLU A 226 8.03 -2.84 9.31
C GLU A 226 8.46 -2.38 7.93
N SER A 227 7.67 -2.76 6.92
CA SER A 227 7.96 -2.45 5.51
C SER A 227 6.71 -2.50 4.65
N VAL A 228 6.75 -1.83 3.52
CA VAL A 228 5.88 -2.10 2.38
C VAL A 228 6.75 -2.48 1.19
N GLN A 229 6.51 -3.64 0.61
CA GLN A 229 7.15 -4.09 -0.61
C GLN A 229 6.18 -3.89 -1.76
N VAL A 230 6.62 -3.23 -2.84
CA VAL A 230 5.84 -3.11 -4.07
C VAL A 230 6.59 -3.80 -5.19
N ASP A 231 5.97 -4.82 -5.74
CA ASP A 231 6.46 -5.56 -6.90
C ASP A 231 5.71 -5.08 -8.14
N GLY A 232 6.45 -4.64 -9.16
CA GLY A 232 5.88 -4.23 -10.44
C GLY A 232 5.71 -5.42 -11.36
N GLY A 233 4.49 -5.68 -11.81
CA GLY A 233 4.14 -6.77 -12.70
C GLY A 233 3.73 -8.06 -11.99
N ALA A 234 3.17 -8.98 -12.74
CA ALA A 234 2.54 -10.21 -12.26
C ALA A 234 3.50 -11.41 -12.35
N PHE A 235 4.63 -11.37 -11.64
CA PHE A 235 5.71 -12.36 -11.84
C PHE A 235 5.85 -13.41 -10.72
N ASN A 236 5.11 -13.29 -9.63
CA ASN A 236 5.11 -14.25 -8.54
C ASN A 236 3.87 -15.16 -8.62
N VAL A 237 4.02 -16.50 -8.53
CA VAL A 237 2.88 -17.45 -8.59
C VAL A 237 1.92 -17.33 -7.41
N ARG A 238 2.35 -16.74 -6.31
CA ARG A 238 1.50 -16.53 -5.13
C ARG A 238 0.60 -15.30 -5.27
N GLU A 239 0.86 -14.45 -6.26
CA GLU A 239 0.06 -13.29 -6.60
C GLU A 239 -0.95 -13.68 -7.66
N GLY A 240 -2.23 -13.58 -7.33
CA GLY A 240 -3.36 -13.98 -8.16
C GLY A 240 -4.25 -12.83 -8.59
N ASN A 241 -5.49 -12.86 -8.14
CA ASN A 241 -6.49 -11.86 -8.45
C ASN A 241 -5.99 -10.43 -8.12
N HIS A 242 -6.32 -9.47 -8.97
CA HIS A 242 -5.93 -8.06 -8.90
C HIS A 242 -4.43 -7.74 -9.08
N SER A 243 -3.56 -8.73 -9.32
CA SER A 243 -2.11 -8.50 -9.52
C SER A 243 -1.74 -8.16 -10.97
N VAL A 244 -2.55 -7.35 -11.65
CA VAL A 244 -2.38 -7.06 -13.09
C VAL A 244 -1.13 -6.22 -13.36
N ASN A 245 -0.92 -5.16 -12.58
CA ASN A 245 0.17 -4.21 -12.77
C ASN A 245 1.15 -4.17 -11.60
N LEU A 246 0.64 -4.28 -10.39
CA LEU A 246 1.41 -4.17 -9.15
C LEU A 246 0.89 -5.15 -8.10
N ALA A 247 1.78 -5.50 -7.17
CA ALA A 247 1.43 -6.15 -5.91
C ALA A 247 2.14 -5.43 -4.76
N ALA A 248 1.38 -4.98 -3.76
CA ALA A 248 1.91 -4.38 -2.55
C ALA A 248 1.77 -5.35 -1.38
N THR A 249 2.84 -5.58 -0.64
CA THR A 249 2.87 -6.45 0.55
C THR A 249 3.26 -5.66 1.78
N TYR A 250 2.37 -5.62 2.77
CA TYR A 250 2.58 -4.95 4.04
C TYR A 250 3.25 -5.90 5.04
N GLY A 251 4.52 -5.66 5.35
CA GLY A 251 5.29 -6.41 6.34
C GLY A 251 5.01 -5.90 7.76
N LEU A 252 4.72 -6.82 8.67
CA LEU A 252 4.39 -6.51 10.06
C LEU A 252 5.60 -6.63 10.97
N ARG A 253 5.71 -5.77 11.97
CA ARG A 253 6.68 -5.89 13.06
C ARG A 253 6.38 -7.13 13.91
N SER A 254 7.40 -7.75 14.44
CA SER A 254 7.23 -8.80 15.46
C SER A 254 7.08 -8.22 16.87
N HIS A 255 7.56 -6.98 17.09
CA HIS A 255 7.65 -6.36 18.40
C HIS A 255 7.49 -4.83 18.31
N LEU A 256 6.87 -4.23 19.32
CA LEU A 256 6.76 -2.79 19.51
C LEU A 256 7.31 -2.39 20.89
N ASP A 257 8.26 -1.47 20.94
CA ASP A 257 8.61 -0.80 22.19
C ASP A 257 7.40 0.02 22.68
N PRO A 258 7.09 0.04 23.98
CA PRO A 258 5.93 0.75 24.49
C PRO A 258 5.99 2.24 24.16
N PHE A 259 4.99 2.76 23.48
CA PHE A 259 4.92 4.16 23.08
C PHE A 259 3.50 4.73 23.14
N LEU A 260 3.43 6.05 23.22
CA LEU A 260 2.25 6.86 23.01
C LEU A 260 2.61 8.02 22.10
N THR A 261 1.92 8.16 20.99
CA THR A 261 2.05 9.28 20.05
C THR A 261 0.76 10.10 20.06
N ILE A 262 0.89 11.40 20.11
CA ILE A 262 -0.19 12.36 19.96
C ILE A 262 0.19 13.27 18.81
N THR A 263 -0.62 13.32 17.79
CA THR A 263 -0.48 14.23 16.65
C THR A 263 -1.72 15.10 16.56
N GLY A 264 -1.55 16.38 16.34
CA GLY A 264 -2.71 17.24 16.20
C GLY A 264 -2.38 18.66 15.77
N ASP A 265 -3.44 19.36 15.41
CA ASP A 265 -3.47 20.77 15.09
C ASP A 265 -4.75 21.42 15.69
N TYR A 266 -5.25 22.50 15.07
CA TYR A 266 -6.45 23.19 15.57
C TYR A 266 -7.78 22.52 15.17
N ARG A 267 -7.75 21.52 14.28
CA ARG A 267 -8.94 20.80 13.76
C ARG A 267 -8.90 19.31 14.02
N ASP A 268 -7.72 18.71 14.05
CA ASP A 268 -7.51 17.28 14.07
C ASP A 268 -6.70 16.83 15.28
N LEU A 269 -7.05 15.67 15.81
CA LEU A 269 -6.34 15.00 16.89
C LEU A 269 -6.24 13.51 16.58
N ASP A 270 -5.04 12.98 16.68
CA ASP A 270 -4.74 11.55 16.51
C ASP A 270 -3.93 11.06 17.70
N LEU A 271 -4.30 9.92 18.25
CA LEU A 271 -3.68 9.26 19.37
C LEU A 271 -3.37 7.82 19.01
N VAL A 272 -2.08 7.47 19.03
CA VAL A 272 -1.59 6.13 18.74
C VAL A 272 -0.84 5.57 19.92
N ALA A 273 -1.16 4.36 20.34
CA ALA A 273 -0.44 3.64 21.40
C ALA A 273 -0.10 2.22 20.95
N GLY A 274 1.08 1.76 21.32
CA GLY A 274 1.51 0.40 21.03
C GLY A 274 2.44 -0.15 22.09
N TRP A 275 2.38 -1.45 22.31
CA TRP A 275 3.31 -2.16 23.19
C TRP A 275 3.35 -3.64 22.88
N SER A 276 4.36 -4.33 23.38
CA SER A 276 4.55 -5.76 23.26
C SER A 276 4.49 -6.44 24.63
N PRO A 277 3.43 -7.23 24.90
CA PRO A 277 3.35 -8.06 26.11
C PRO A 277 4.46 -9.10 26.20
N SER A 278 5.06 -9.46 25.08
CA SER A 278 6.19 -10.41 24.98
C SER A 278 7.06 -10.07 23.77
N PRO A 279 8.29 -10.61 23.67
CA PRO A 279 9.20 -10.32 22.55
C PRO A 279 8.62 -10.58 21.16
N ASP A 280 7.75 -11.58 21.04
CA ASP A 280 7.16 -12.03 19.77
C ASP A 280 5.67 -11.67 19.69
N SER A 281 5.31 -10.48 20.12
CA SER A 281 3.94 -10.01 20.05
C SER A 281 3.87 -8.49 20.00
N PHE A 282 2.74 -7.97 19.52
CA PHE A 282 2.36 -6.56 19.71
C PHE A 282 0.86 -6.40 19.85
N LEU A 283 0.50 -5.29 20.49
CA LEU A 283 -0.83 -4.71 20.53
C LEU A 283 -0.69 -3.25 20.17
N ALA A 284 -1.53 -2.74 19.27
CA ALA A 284 -1.57 -1.35 18.89
C ALA A 284 -3.01 -0.86 18.80
N PHE A 285 -3.21 0.40 19.15
CA PHE A 285 -4.49 1.09 19.12
C PHE A 285 -4.32 2.49 18.59
N GLU A 286 -5.24 2.94 17.74
CA GLU A 286 -5.33 4.31 17.24
C GLU A 286 -6.75 4.83 17.44
N ALA A 287 -6.86 6.07 17.90
CA ALA A 287 -8.10 6.84 17.95
C ALA A 287 -7.86 8.20 17.31
N SER A 288 -8.61 8.49 16.25
CA SER A 288 -8.48 9.72 15.49
C SER A 288 -9.82 10.43 15.40
N TYR A 289 -9.79 11.75 15.62
CA TYR A 289 -10.91 12.67 15.43
C TYR A 289 -10.45 13.87 14.65
N GLY A 290 -11.22 14.31 13.63
CA GLY A 290 -10.85 15.46 12.84
C GLY A 290 -12.01 16.09 12.09
N ASN A 291 -11.86 17.38 11.83
CA ASN A 291 -12.78 18.16 11.02
C ASN A 291 -12.26 18.41 9.61
N GLY A 292 -11.01 17.95 9.31
CA GLY A 292 -10.36 18.20 8.04
C GLY A 292 -10.06 19.68 7.79
N PHE A 293 -9.59 20.01 6.59
CA PHE A 293 -9.10 21.34 6.24
C PHE A 293 -9.95 22.04 5.18
N LEU A 294 -11.00 21.39 4.70
CA LEU A 294 -11.97 21.93 3.76
C LEU A 294 -13.09 22.66 4.49
N ASP A 295 -13.91 23.42 3.75
CA ASP A 295 -15.03 24.16 4.32
C ASP A 295 -16.10 23.21 4.86
N ARG A 296 -16.36 22.11 4.15
CA ARG A 296 -17.16 21.00 4.68
C ARG A 296 -16.40 20.27 5.77
N LEU A 297 -16.88 20.39 7.01
CA LEU A 297 -16.30 19.70 8.15
C LEU A 297 -16.53 18.18 8.04
N GLU A 298 -15.45 17.42 8.13
CA GLU A 298 -15.48 15.96 7.97
C GLU A 298 -16.09 15.23 9.17
N HIS A 299 -16.01 15.80 10.39
CA HIS A 299 -16.39 15.14 11.64
C HIS A 299 -15.92 13.68 11.70
N ARG A 300 -14.71 13.47 11.18
CA ARG A 300 -14.09 12.16 11.03
C ARG A 300 -13.85 11.53 12.39
N GLN A 301 -14.12 10.23 12.47
CA GLN A 301 -13.79 9.37 13.60
C GLN A 301 -13.22 8.07 13.06
N GLN A 302 -12.06 7.68 13.56
CA GLN A 302 -11.44 6.39 13.26
C GLN A 302 -10.98 5.73 14.55
N TYR A 303 -11.21 4.43 14.64
CA TYR A 303 -10.70 3.58 15.71
C TYR A 303 -10.07 2.35 15.08
N LYS A 304 -8.82 2.08 15.41
CA LYS A 304 -8.07 0.93 14.89
C LYS A 304 -7.51 0.12 16.03
N PHE A 305 -7.55 -1.18 15.87
CA PHE A 305 -6.92 -2.14 16.76
C PHE A 305 -6.17 -3.16 15.89
N ASN A 306 -4.88 -3.33 16.14
CA ASN A 306 -4.05 -4.32 15.48
C ASN A 306 -3.29 -5.13 16.54
N ALA A 307 -3.25 -6.46 16.37
CA ALA A 307 -2.59 -7.35 17.30
C ALA A 307 -1.90 -8.50 16.59
N GLN A 308 -0.73 -8.91 17.07
CA GLN A 308 -0.02 -10.09 16.60
C GLN A 308 0.61 -10.84 17.74
N ARG A 309 0.62 -12.16 17.62
CA ARG A 309 1.36 -13.07 18.50
C ARG A 309 2.01 -14.17 17.70
N ILE A 310 3.31 -14.40 17.95
CA ILE A 310 4.08 -15.49 17.36
C ILE A 310 4.41 -16.50 18.46
N PHE A 311 4.15 -17.77 18.19
CA PHE A 311 4.46 -18.90 19.07
C PHE A 311 5.51 -19.77 18.38
N HIS A 312 6.48 -20.22 19.15
CA HIS A 312 7.49 -21.19 18.75
C HIS A 312 7.25 -22.49 19.55
N VAL A 313 6.85 -23.57 18.88
CA VAL A 313 6.54 -24.85 19.50
C VAL A 313 7.20 -25.97 18.71
N GLY A 314 8.34 -26.47 19.19
CA GLY A 314 9.15 -27.45 18.45
C GLY A 314 9.59 -26.86 17.09
N GLU A 315 9.27 -27.56 16.02
CA GLU A 315 9.58 -27.17 14.64
C GLU A 315 8.49 -26.27 14.02
N HIS A 316 7.52 -25.83 14.82
CA HIS A 316 6.43 -24.96 14.37
C HIS A 316 6.63 -23.51 14.79
N ARG A 317 6.33 -22.61 13.88
CA ARG A 317 6.18 -21.19 14.13
C ARG A 317 4.78 -20.74 13.73
N LEU A 318 3.92 -20.59 14.73
CA LEU A 318 2.54 -20.16 14.55
C LEU A 318 2.43 -18.64 14.78
N THR A 319 2.01 -17.92 13.76
CA THR A 319 1.68 -16.49 13.83
C THR A 319 0.17 -16.32 13.84
N LEU A 320 -0.35 -15.61 14.83
CA LEU A 320 -1.75 -15.16 14.89
C LEU A 320 -1.79 -13.67 14.70
N PHE A 321 -2.73 -13.18 13.91
CA PHE A 321 -2.90 -11.76 13.61
C PHE A 321 -4.37 -11.37 13.65
N GLY A 322 -4.66 -10.14 14.08
CA GLY A 322 -6.02 -9.61 14.11
C GLY A 322 -6.07 -8.11 13.87
N ILE A 323 -7.11 -7.67 13.16
CA ILE A 323 -7.45 -6.26 12.89
C ILE A 323 -8.89 -6.01 13.30
N GLY A 324 -9.13 -4.86 13.93
CA GLY A 324 -10.43 -4.24 14.07
C GLY A 324 -10.35 -2.80 13.59
N TYR A 325 -11.24 -2.39 12.70
CA TYR A 325 -11.32 -1.05 12.16
C TYR A 325 -12.76 -0.54 12.16
N PHE A 326 -12.90 0.71 12.56
CA PHE A 326 -14.10 1.51 12.42
C PHE A 326 -13.70 2.89 11.92
N GLY A 327 -14.28 3.35 10.81
CA GLY A 327 -14.13 4.69 10.27
C GLY A 327 -15.47 5.28 9.86
N ARG A 328 -15.66 6.58 10.12
CA ARG A 328 -16.76 7.36 9.55
C ARG A 328 -16.31 8.78 9.30
N SER A 329 -16.80 9.39 8.22
CA SER A 329 -16.50 10.77 7.87
C SER A 329 -17.60 11.35 6.99
N TYR A 330 -17.92 12.63 7.16
CA TYR A 330 -18.57 13.37 6.09
C TYR A 330 -17.53 13.74 5.04
N VAL A 331 -17.98 13.88 3.81
CA VAL A 331 -17.11 14.21 2.67
C VAL A 331 -17.72 15.35 1.86
N PRO A 332 -16.89 16.21 1.25
CA PRO A 332 -17.41 17.32 0.43
C PRO A 332 -18.07 16.84 -0.87
N GLY A 333 -17.64 15.69 -1.39
CA GLY A 333 -17.97 15.27 -2.75
C GLY A 333 -17.05 15.91 -3.79
N LEU A 334 -17.27 15.56 -5.04
CA LEU A 334 -16.55 16.13 -6.17
C LEU A 334 -17.16 17.47 -6.58
N VAL A 335 -16.31 18.43 -6.95
CA VAL A 335 -16.73 19.76 -7.39
C VAL A 335 -15.95 20.17 -8.64
N PRO A 336 -16.52 21.04 -9.52
CA PRO A 336 -15.82 21.52 -10.71
C PRO A 336 -14.45 22.12 -10.40
N ILE A 337 -13.43 21.77 -11.18
CA ILE A 337 -12.04 22.21 -10.95
C ILE A 337 -11.65 23.45 -11.76
N PHE A 338 -12.41 23.83 -12.80
CA PHE A 338 -12.13 24.98 -13.64
C PHE A 338 -12.79 26.26 -13.11
N ALA A 339 -12.11 27.39 -13.33
CA ALA A 339 -12.49 28.66 -12.73
C ALA A 339 -13.80 29.25 -13.28
N GLU A 340 -14.20 28.87 -14.49
CA GLU A 340 -15.40 29.34 -15.14
C GLU A 340 -16.67 28.90 -14.42
N ASP A 341 -16.58 27.71 -13.80
CA ASP A 341 -17.69 27.10 -13.08
C ASP A 341 -17.84 27.62 -11.64
N LYS A 342 -16.83 28.35 -11.15
CA LYS A 342 -16.84 28.93 -9.79
C LYS A 342 -17.85 30.04 -9.57
N ASN A 343 -18.37 30.63 -10.65
CA ASN A 343 -19.37 31.68 -10.60
C ASN A 343 -20.79 31.15 -10.76
N ASP A 344 -20.95 29.87 -10.96
CA ASP A 344 -22.27 29.27 -10.96
C ASP A 344 -22.84 29.29 -9.54
N ASN A 345 -24.03 29.79 -9.36
CA ASN A 345 -24.71 29.87 -8.06
C ASN A 345 -25.01 28.51 -7.47
N ASP A 346 -24.89 27.43 -8.26
CA ASP A 346 -25.10 26.06 -7.81
C ASP A 346 -23.86 25.44 -7.17
N TYR A 347 -22.64 26.00 -7.45
CA TYR A 347 -21.35 25.52 -6.89
C TYR A 347 -20.48 26.69 -6.39
N PRO A 348 -20.87 27.35 -5.30
CA PRO A 348 -20.31 28.65 -4.93
C PRO A 348 -18.83 28.63 -4.48
N ASN A 349 -18.29 27.46 -4.06
CA ASN A 349 -16.89 27.36 -3.62
C ASN A 349 -16.31 25.96 -3.83
N LEU A 350 -15.05 25.89 -4.27
CA LEU A 350 -14.25 24.69 -4.22
C LEU A 350 -14.02 24.28 -2.76
N GLY A 351 -14.49 23.10 -2.39
CA GLY A 351 -14.50 22.62 -1.02
C GLY A 351 -15.87 22.60 -0.36
N ASP A 352 -16.87 23.28 -0.94
CA ASP A 352 -18.26 23.08 -0.59
C ASP A 352 -18.76 21.72 -1.10
N THR A 353 -19.74 21.19 -0.44
CA THR A 353 -20.36 19.93 -0.85
C THR A 353 -21.59 20.19 -1.71
N THR A 354 -21.76 19.39 -2.76
CA THR A 354 -22.97 19.39 -3.55
C THR A 354 -24.18 18.89 -2.74
N ASP A 355 -23.94 17.99 -1.79
CA ASP A 355 -24.93 17.51 -0.81
C ASP A 355 -24.31 17.33 0.59
N PRO A 356 -24.82 18.02 1.62
CA PRO A 356 -24.27 17.95 2.98
C PRO A 356 -24.46 16.58 3.66
N ARG A 357 -25.22 15.67 3.08
CA ARG A 357 -25.45 14.32 3.59
C ARG A 357 -24.41 13.33 3.13
N GLN A 358 -23.53 13.68 2.21
CA GLN A 358 -22.45 12.81 1.73
C GLN A 358 -21.57 12.37 2.89
N LYS A 359 -21.38 11.08 3.02
CA LYS A 359 -20.58 10.46 4.10
C LYS A 359 -20.13 9.08 3.72
N ASP A 360 -19.09 8.63 4.39
CA ASP A 360 -18.55 7.28 4.34
C ASP A 360 -18.46 6.68 5.74
N GLN A 361 -18.81 5.42 5.88
CA GLN A 361 -18.66 4.65 7.11
C GLN A 361 -18.29 3.21 6.79
N THR A 362 -17.15 2.78 7.33
CA THR A 362 -16.59 1.45 7.11
C THR A 362 -16.27 0.74 8.42
N HIS A 363 -16.56 -0.57 8.48
CA HIS A 363 -16.18 -1.45 9.58
C HIS A 363 -15.50 -2.69 9.03
N THR A 364 -14.36 -3.06 9.60
CA THR A 364 -13.64 -4.29 9.25
C THR A 364 -13.22 -5.02 10.51
N ALA A 365 -13.43 -6.33 10.53
CA ALA A 365 -12.81 -7.22 11.49
C ALA A 365 -12.14 -8.37 10.72
N LEU A 366 -10.88 -8.66 11.05
CA LEU A 366 -10.07 -9.67 10.39
C LEU A 366 -9.28 -10.44 11.43
N VAL A 367 -9.28 -11.78 11.30
CA VAL A 367 -8.37 -12.67 12.03
C VAL A 367 -7.68 -13.59 11.05
N ALA A 368 -6.40 -13.85 11.26
CA ALA A 368 -5.61 -14.72 10.40
C ALA A 368 -4.57 -15.50 11.21
N PHE A 369 -4.16 -16.64 10.67
CA PHE A 369 -3.05 -17.40 11.19
C PHE A 369 -2.14 -17.90 10.07
N ASN A 370 -0.90 -18.15 10.42
CA ASN A 370 0.07 -18.86 9.58
C ASN A 370 0.92 -19.77 10.48
N ASP A 371 0.92 -21.07 10.20
CA ASP A 371 1.82 -22.04 10.80
C ASP A 371 2.89 -22.44 9.79
N VAL A 372 4.14 -22.25 10.16
CA VAL A 372 5.32 -22.67 9.39
C VAL A 372 5.93 -23.86 10.10
N TRP A 373 5.84 -25.03 9.49
CA TRP A 373 6.40 -26.28 10.00
C TRP A 373 7.67 -26.64 9.23
N GLN A 374 8.80 -26.63 9.94
CA GLN A 374 10.10 -27.03 9.40
C GLN A 374 10.22 -28.56 9.44
N LEU A 375 9.94 -29.24 8.30
CA LEU A 375 9.97 -30.70 8.21
C LEU A 375 11.40 -31.24 8.21
N SER A 376 12.33 -30.51 7.60
CA SER A 376 13.75 -30.81 7.55
C SER A 376 14.54 -29.53 7.26
N GLN A 377 15.85 -29.58 7.12
CA GLN A 377 16.66 -28.43 6.74
C GLN A 377 16.34 -27.89 5.33
N SER A 378 15.79 -28.75 4.48
CA SER A 378 15.49 -28.40 3.09
C SER A 378 13.99 -28.37 2.79
N GLN A 379 13.12 -28.72 3.74
CA GLN A 379 11.69 -28.87 3.50
C GLN A 379 10.88 -28.12 4.54
N GLN A 380 9.93 -27.37 4.07
CA GLN A 380 9.02 -26.55 4.88
C GLN A 380 7.59 -26.70 4.38
N LEU A 381 6.64 -26.85 5.30
CA LEU A 381 5.20 -26.79 5.04
C LEU A 381 4.64 -25.55 5.72
N GLN A 382 3.82 -24.79 5.00
CA GLN A 382 3.13 -23.62 5.53
C GLN A 382 1.63 -23.84 5.40
N LEU A 383 0.90 -23.64 6.49
CA LEU A 383 -0.55 -23.71 6.52
C LEU A 383 -1.11 -22.38 7.04
N SER A 384 -2.07 -21.82 6.35
CA SER A 384 -2.57 -20.49 6.67
C SER A 384 -4.08 -20.44 6.52
N GLY A 385 -4.72 -19.52 7.23
CA GLY A 385 -6.12 -19.26 7.07
C GLY A 385 -6.51 -17.89 7.60
N PHE A 386 -7.66 -17.40 7.14
CA PHE A 386 -8.23 -16.14 7.60
C PHE A 386 -9.76 -16.16 7.59
N PHE A 387 -10.32 -15.24 8.35
CA PHE A 387 -11.72 -14.84 8.31
C PHE A 387 -11.83 -13.33 8.41
N ARG A 388 -12.65 -12.71 7.57
CA ARG A 388 -12.88 -11.27 7.53
C ARG A 388 -14.37 -10.95 7.43
N THR A 389 -14.78 -9.90 8.13
CA THR A 389 -16.06 -9.22 7.89
C THR A 389 -15.78 -7.80 7.42
N TYR A 390 -16.57 -7.33 6.48
CA TYR A 390 -16.51 -5.95 5.97
C TYR A 390 -17.93 -5.40 5.86
N ASN A 391 -18.09 -4.15 6.23
CA ASN A 391 -19.38 -3.46 6.20
C ASN A 391 -19.13 -2.00 5.76
N LEU A 392 -19.87 -1.56 4.75
CA LEU A 392 -19.81 -0.21 4.19
C LEU A 392 -21.20 0.42 4.19
N SER A 393 -21.27 1.71 4.50
CA SER A 393 -22.42 2.58 4.25
C SER A 393 -21.93 3.89 3.65
N LEU A 394 -22.18 4.05 2.36
CA LEU A 394 -21.75 5.19 1.56
C LEU A 394 -22.95 6.03 1.15
N PHE A 395 -22.85 7.34 1.32
CA PHE A 395 -23.76 8.33 0.75
C PHE A 395 -22.94 9.24 -0.14
N SER A 396 -23.22 9.20 -1.43
CA SER A 396 -22.44 9.93 -2.42
C SER A 396 -23.34 10.52 -3.49
N ASN A 397 -22.91 11.62 -4.05
CA ASN A 397 -23.51 12.21 -5.25
C ASN A 397 -22.52 11.96 -6.40
N PHE A 398 -22.75 10.91 -7.17
CA PHE A 398 -21.91 10.54 -8.32
C PHE A 398 -22.26 11.27 -9.61
N GLY A 399 -23.33 12.00 -9.60
CA GLY A 399 -23.79 12.76 -10.74
C GLY A 399 -25.07 13.47 -10.40
N SER A 400 -25.34 14.51 -11.13
CA SER A 400 -26.41 15.42 -10.81
C SER A 400 -27.79 14.86 -11.03
N ASP A 401 -27.95 13.97 -11.99
CA ASP A 401 -29.26 13.55 -12.48
C ASP A 401 -29.97 12.60 -11.54
N LEU A 402 -29.20 11.88 -10.70
CA LEU A 402 -29.72 10.88 -9.77
C LEU A 402 -29.83 11.36 -8.32
N GLY A 403 -29.28 12.54 -8.01
CA GLY A 403 -29.24 13.09 -6.67
C GLY A 403 -28.28 12.30 -5.77
N LEU A 404 -28.67 12.14 -4.48
CA LEU A 404 -27.86 11.41 -3.50
C LEU A 404 -28.11 9.92 -3.62
N ILE A 405 -27.06 9.15 -3.75
CA ILE A 405 -27.08 7.68 -3.73
C ILE A 405 -26.68 7.19 -2.35
N ARG A 406 -27.39 6.20 -1.82
CA ARG A 406 -27.01 5.44 -0.66
C ARG A 406 -26.61 4.04 -1.10
N GLN A 407 -25.39 3.66 -0.82
CA GLN A 407 -24.87 2.31 -1.07
C GLN A 407 -24.51 1.64 0.25
N SER A 408 -24.93 0.40 0.44
CA SER A 408 -24.60 -0.40 1.61
C SER A 408 -24.12 -1.78 1.21
N GLU A 409 -23.05 -2.20 1.83
CA GLU A 409 -22.43 -3.51 1.59
C GLU A 409 -22.19 -4.23 2.91
N PHE A 410 -22.52 -5.51 2.95
CA PHE A 410 -22.10 -6.44 4.01
C PHE A 410 -21.47 -7.67 3.37
N ARG A 411 -20.27 -8.03 3.83
CA ARG A 411 -19.53 -9.17 3.28
C ARG A 411 -18.85 -9.97 4.37
N THR A 412 -18.77 -11.28 4.17
CA THR A 412 -17.84 -12.16 4.87
C THR A 412 -16.89 -12.81 3.87
N ALA A 413 -15.64 -12.97 4.25
CA ALA A 413 -14.64 -13.67 3.46
C ALA A 413 -13.85 -14.63 4.35
N ALA A 414 -13.58 -15.82 3.82
CA ALA A 414 -12.74 -16.81 4.49
C ALA A 414 -11.89 -17.54 3.45
N GLY A 415 -10.69 -17.90 3.85
CA GLY A 415 -9.78 -18.59 2.97
C GLY A 415 -8.55 -19.11 3.67
N GLY A 416 -7.64 -19.63 2.88
CA GLY A 416 -6.37 -20.12 3.39
C GLY A 416 -5.45 -20.60 2.30
N SER A 417 -4.24 -20.98 2.69
CA SER A 417 -3.16 -21.40 1.79
C SER A 417 -2.41 -22.58 2.39
N ALA A 418 -2.00 -23.51 1.54
CA ALA A 418 -1.06 -24.57 1.88
C ALA A 418 0.12 -24.49 0.91
N ASN A 419 1.33 -24.33 1.43
CA ASN A 419 2.56 -24.21 0.66
C ASN A 419 3.59 -25.23 1.10
N TYR A 420 4.12 -26.01 0.19
CA TYR A 420 5.25 -26.88 0.40
C TYR A 420 6.45 -26.37 -0.37
N VAL A 421 7.54 -26.17 0.35
CA VAL A 421 8.79 -25.68 -0.21
C VAL A 421 9.85 -26.76 -0.01
N ASN A 422 10.61 -27.04 -1.07
CA ASN A 422 11.74 -27.98 -1.02
C ASN A 422 12.97 -27.39 -1.70
N LYS A 423 14.02 -27.13 -0.92
CA LYS A 423 15.34 -26.76 -1.42
C LYS A 423 16.08 -28.05 -1.79
N VAL A 424 15.89 -28.49 -3.04
CA VAL A 424 16.42 -29.77 -3.56
C VAL A 424 17.94 -29.75 -3.65
N ALA A 425 18.53 -28.58 -3.96
CA ALA A 425 19.97 -28.35 -4.01
C ALA A 425 20.28 -26.89 -3.65
N GLU A 426 21.53 -26.56 -3.42
CA GLU A 426 21.96 -25.20 -3.09
C GLU A 426 21.50 -24.16 -4.12
N TYR A 427 21.37 -24.57 -5.37
CA TYR A 427 21.02 -23.73 -6.50
C TYR A 427 19.67 -24.09 -7.15
N PHE A 428 18.82 -24.87 -6.47
CA PHE A 428 17.51 -25.27 -7.00
C PHE A 428 16.48 -25.48 -5.90
N SER A 429 15.35 -24.79 -6.00
CA SER A 429 14.22 -24.85 -5.07
C SER A 429 12.92 -25.05 -5.81
N LEU A 430 11.99 -25.80 -5.21
CA LEU A 430 10.64 -26.04 -5.68
C LEU A 430 9.63 -25.51 -4.66
N LEU A 431 8.55 -24.94 -5.16
CA LEU A 431 7.35 -24.55 -4.42
C LEU A 431 6.15 -25.25 -5.05
N GLY A 432 5.33 -25.92 -4.26
CA GLY A 432 3.99 -26.35 -4.61
C GLY A 432 3.00 -25.72 -3.66
N GLY A 433 1.91 -25.17 -4.16
CA GLY A 433 0.94 -24.49 -3.31
C GLY A 433 -0.50 -24.63 -3.78
N PHE A 434 -1.40 -24.34 -2.86
CA PHE A 434 -2.83 -24.32 -3.11
C PHE A 434 -3.46 -23.23 -2.25
N ASP A 435 -4.20 -22.30 -2.88
CA ASP A 435 -4.99 -21.28 -2.21
C ASP A 435 -6.48 -21.57 -2.36
N TYR A 436 -7.24 -21.22 -1.35
CA TYR A 436 -8.70 -21.21 -1.34
C TYR A 436 -9.20 -19.92 -0.76
N GLU A 437 -10.16 -19.30 -1.41
CA GLU A 437 -10.86 -18.12 -0.90
C GLU A 437 -12.35 -18.17 -1.26
N ARG A 438 -13.18 -17.70 -0.36
CA ARG A 438 -14.61 -17.53 -0.58
C ARG A 438 -15.12 -16.27 0.10
N GLU A 439 -15.73 -15.39 -0.68
CA GLU A 439 -16.53 -14.26 -0.24
C GLU A 439 -18.02 -14.66 -0.30
N ALA A 440 -18.68 -14.75 0.85
CA ALA A 440 -20.13 -15.05 0.95
C ALA A 440 -20.60 -15.06 2.42
N PRO A 441 -21.83 -14.65 2.75
CA PRO A 441 -22.70 -13.90 1.87
C PRO A 441 -22.18 -12.49 1.67
N ARG A 442 -22.48 -11.92 0.53
CA ARG A 442 -22.28 -10.52 0.26
C ARG A 442 -23.59 -9.91 -0.20
N ARG A 443 -24.12 -9.01 0.58
CA ARG A 443 -25.27 -8.19 0.25
C ARG A 443 -24.80 -6.81 -0.17
N ASP A 444 -25.23 -6.34 -1.31
CA ASP A 444 -24.99 -5.01 -1.84
C ASP A 444 -26.31 -4.39 -2.25
N ASP A 445 -26.62 -3.23 -1.71
CA ASP A 445 -27.87 -2.51 -1.95
C ASP A 445 -27.54 -1.08 -2.39
N LEU A 446 -28.11 -0.67 -3.51
CA LEU A 446 -28.07 0.69 -4.01
C LEU A 446 -29.46 1.30 -3.97
N ASP A 447 -29.59 2.44 -3.29
CA ASP A 447 -30.80 3.22 -3.22
C ASP A 447 -30.54 4.63 -3.77
N SER A 448 -31.36 5.08 -4.68
CA SER A 448 -31.35 6.45 -5.18
C SER A 448 -32.34 7.34 -4.44
N TYR A 449 -31.90 8.56 -4.15
CA TYR A 449 -32.74 9.61 -3.63
C TYR A 449 -33.13 10.53 -4.79
N GLY A 450 -34.25 10.23 -5.43
CA GLY A 450 -34.69 10.88 -6.67
C GLY A 450 -34.88 12.38 -6.55
N PHE A 451 -33.82 13.16 -6.81
CA PHE A 451 -34.04 14.49 -7.14
C PHE A 451 -32.84 15.38 -7.47
N LEU A 452 -32.95 16.28 -8.25
CA LEU A 452 -32.01 16.92 -9.13
C LEU A 452 -31.62 18.36 -8.76
N ASN A 453 -32.37 19.03 -7.91
CA ASN A 453 -32.16 20.43 -7.59
C ASN A 453 -32.48 20.68 -6.12
N ARG A 454 -31.59 21.37 -5.40
CA ARG A 454 -31.78 21.72 -3.98
C ARG A 454 -33.10 22.48 -3.70
N SER A 455 -33.61 23.22 -4.67
CA SER A 455 -34.88 23.92 -4.58
C SER A 455 -36.10 23.07 -4.88
N ASP A 456 -35.94 21.84 -5.35
CA ASP A 456 -37.04 20.95 -5.68
C ASP A 456 -37.67 20.36 -4.41
N PRO A 457 -39.00 20.36 -4.28
CA PRO A 457 -39.67 19.74 -3.11
C PRO A 457 -39.37 18.26 -2.91
N GLY A 458 -38.98 17.53 -3.97
CA GLY A 458 -38.57 16.12 -3.92
C GLY A 458 -37.16 15.86 -3.41
N TYR A 459 -36.34 16.88 -3.26
CA TYR A 459 -34.91 16.74 -2.90
C TYR A 459 -34.69 16.01 -1.57
N TYR A 460 -35.62 16.02 -0.64
CA TYR A 460 -35.56 15.32 0.64
C TYR A 460 -36.54 14.14 0.75
N GLY A 461 -36.99 13.58 -0.36
CA GLY A 461 -37.86 12.42 -0.41
C GLY A 461 -37.19 11.14 0.14
N PRO A 462 -37.91 10.03 0.27
CA PRO A 462 -37.34 8.75 0.70
C PRO A 462 -36.43 8.16 -0.37
N PHE A 463 -35.43 7.37 0.07
CA PHE A 463 -34.64 6.56 -0.85
C PHE A 463 -35.51 5.47 -1.49
N THR A 464 -35.29 5.22 -2.77
CA THR A 464 -35.91 4.14 -3.53
C THR A 464 -34.85 3.12 -3.93
N PRO A 465 -35.06 1.82 -3.76
CA PRO A 465 -34.16 0.80 -4.26
C PRO A 465 -34.01 0.91 -5.78
N VAL A 466 -32.78 0.91 -6.26
CA VAL A 466 -32.41 0.94 -7.67
C VAL A 466 -31.79 -0.36 -8.10
N ASP A 467 -30.94 -0.91 -7.24
CA ASP A 467 -30.22 -2.16 -7.43
C ASP A 467 -30.06 -2.90 -6.10
N GLY A 468 -29.83 -4.20 -6.15
CA GLY A 468 -29.55 -5.00 -4.95
C GLY A 468 -29.12 -6.40 -5.33
N ASN A 469 -27.98 -6.81 -4.84
CA ASN A 469 -27.31 -8.02 -5.25
C ASN A 469 -26.91 -8.89 -4.06
N ASN A 470 -26.99 -10.20 -4.22
CA ASN A 470 -26.41 -11.19 -3.32
C ASN A 470 -25.31 -11.95 -4.07
N ILE A 471 -24.04 -11.64 -3.76
CA ILE A 471 -22.91 -12.09 -4.55
C ILE A 471 -22.10 -13.11 -3.76
N THR A 472 -21.72 -14.21 -4.42
CA THR A 472 -20.73 -15.17 -3.93
C THR A 472 -19.61 -15.32 -4.93
N ILE A 473 -18.36 -15.15 -4.48
CA ILE A 473 -17.16 -15.39 -5.27
C ILE A 473 -16.32 -16.42 -4.53
N GLY A 474 -15.96 -17.51 -5.22
CA GLY A 474 -15.07 -18.54 -4.69
C GLY A 474 -13.93 -18.84 -5.64
N SER A 475 -12.75 -19.12 -5.11
CA SER A 475 -11.57 -19.50 -5.90
C SER A 475 -10.86 -20.72 -5.33
N TYR A 476 -10.36 -21.57 -6.23
CA TYR A 476 -9.54 -22.76 -5.95
C TYR A 476 -8.30 -22.69 -6.83
N THR A 477 -7.13 -22.60 -6.23
CA THR A 477 -5.94 -22.19 -6.97
C THR A 477 -4.72 -23.06 -6.66
N PRO A 478 -4.47 -24.13 -7.42
CA PRO A 478 -3.19 -24.83 -7.41
C PRO A 478 -2.11 -24.01 -8.14
N TYR A 479 -0.88 -24.05 -7.62
CA TYR A 479 0.29 -23.45 -8.26
C TYR A 479 1.58 -24.20 -7.96
N ILE A 480 2.54 -24.04 -8.86
CA ILE A 480 3.88 -24.61 -8.76
C ILE A 480 4.92 -23.60 -9.25
N ALA A 481 6.07 -23.56 -8.63
CA ALA A 481 7.20 -22.78 -9.12
C ALA A 481 8.54 -23.49 -8.90
N ALA A 482 9.47 -23.17 -9.75
CA ALA A 482 10.86 -23.57 -9.64
C ALA A 482 11.78 -22.36 -9.77
N GLU A 483 12.74 -22.27 -8.88
CA GLU A 483 13.79 -21.25 -8.89
C GLU A 483 15.16 -21.92 -8.90
N GLY A 484 16.10 -21.39 -9.69
CA GLY A 484 17.43 -21.95 -9.72
C GLY A 484 18.49 -21.09 -10.39
N ALA A 485 19.73 -21.58 -10.34
CA ALA A 485 20.84 -21.02 -11.07
C ALA A 485 21.26 -21.98 -12.19
N LEU A 486 21.17 -21.52 -13.46
CA LEU A 486 21.67 -22.28 -14.62
C LEU A 486 23.20 -22.28 -14.69
N ALA A 487 23.82 -21.23 -14.18
CA ALA A 487 25.25 -21.04 -14.07
C ALA A 487 25.52 -19.94 -13.03
N ARG A 488 26.82 -19.71 -12.73
CA ARG A 488 27.24 -18.72 -11.72
C ARG A 488 26.63 -17.30 -11.93
N TYR A 489 26.26 -16.96 -13.18
CA TYR A 489 25.81 -15.62 -13.56
C TYR A 489 24.38 -15.57 -14.07
N PHE A 490 23.70 -16.71 -14.15
CA PHE A 490 22.32 -16.78 -14.67
C PHE A 490 21.41 -17.44 -13.67
N ARG A 491 20.33 -16.78 -13.34
CA ARG A 491 19.25 -17.31 -12.52
C ARG A 491 17.96 -17.34 -13.30
N TYR A 492 17.07 -18.23 -12.92
CA TYR A 492 15.74 -18.33 -13.47
C TYR A 492 14.72 -18.53 -12.36
N TYR A 493 13.53 -18.07 -12.64
CA TYR A 493 12.32 -18.39 -11.94
C TYR A 493 11.27 -18.78 -12.98
N LEU A 494 10.57 -19.90 -12.78
CA LEU A 494 9.49 -20.40 -13.63
C LEU A 494 8.34 -20.76 -12.73
N GLY A 495 7.14 -20.30 -13.06
CA GLY A 495 5.95 -20.56 -12.28
C GLY A 495 4.72 -20.77 -13.15
N TRP A 496 3.79 -21.51 -12.62
CA TRP A 496 2.48 -21.69 -13.20
C TRP A 496 1.42 -21.72 -12.10
N ARG A 497 0.35 -20.97 -12.31
CA ARG A 497 -0.81 -20.86 -11.44
C ARG A 497 -2.06 -21.12 -12.27
N ARG A 498 -3.03 -21.82 -11.69
CA ARG A 498 -4.35 -22.00 -12.28
C ARG A 498 -5.41 -21.62 -11.27
N ASP A 499 -6.24 -20.66 -11.64
CA ASP A 499 -7.34 -20.18 -10.82
C ASP A 499 -8.65 -20.72 -11.40
N GLU A 500 -9.40 -21.45 -10.58
CA GLU A 500 -10.76 -21.90 -10.85
C GLU A 500 -11.70 -21.03 -10.03
N ILE A 501 -12.44 -20.16 -10.70
CA ILE A 501 -13.25 -19.10 -10.06
C ILE A 501 -14.71 -19.38 -10.32
N ASN A 502 -15.52 -19.42 -9.26
CA ASN A 502 -16.96 -19.45 -9.32
C ASN A 502 -17.53 -18.11 -8.89
N ILE A 503 -18.34 -17.52 -9.77
CA ILE A 503 -19.07 -16.28 -9.49
C ILE A 503 -20.55 -16.58 -9.58
N ASP A 504 -21.29 -16.19 -8.55
CA ASP A 504 -22.74 -16.34 -8.42
C ASP A 504 -23.32 -14.98 -8.01
N ASN A 505 -24.07 -14.35 -8.89
CA ASN A 505 -24.78 -13.10 -8.67
C ASN A 505 -26.28 -13.35 -8.71
N GLU A 506 -26.98 -13.05 -7.64
CA GLU A 506 -28.41 -13.06 -7.52
C GLU A 506 -28.92 -11.62 -7.43
N ASP A 507 -29.54 -11.13 -8.51
CA ASP A 507 -30.21 -9.83 -8.53
C ASP A 507 -31.51 -9.90 -7.70
N LEU A 508 -31.64 -9.00 -6.77
CA LEU A 508 -32.74 -8.92 -5.80
C LEU A 508 -33.67 -7.73 -6.05
N VAL A 509 -33.23 -6.77 -6.87
CA VAL A 509 -33.96 -5.53 -7.19
C VAL A 509 -33.87 -5.25 -8.67
N THR A 510 -34.88 -5.64 -9.41
CA THR A 510 -34.99 -5.37 -10.84
C THR A 510 -35.80 -4.10 -11.10
N THR A 511 -35.28 -3.19 -11.89
CA THR A 511 -35.94 -1.96 -12.33
C THR A 511 -35.89 -1.86 -13.86
N PRO A 512 -36.67 -0.95 -14.50
CA PRO A 512 -36.54 -0.72 -15.95
C PRO A 512 -35.14 -0.26 -16.40
N GLN A 513 -34.41 0.42 -15.52
CA GLN A 513 -33.04 0.91 -15.74
C GLN A 513 -32.01 -0.19 -15.42
N ASN A 514 -32.35 -1.07 -14.48
CA ASN A 514 -31.51 -2.21 -14.07
C ASN A 514 -32.29 -3.51 -14.24
N PRO A 515 -32.32 -4.11 -15.46
CA PRO A 515 -32.99 -5.40 -15.70
C PRO A 515 -32.26 -6.52 -14.96
N ASN A 516 -32.96 -7.64 -14.70
CA ASN A 516 -32.39 -8.78 -13.99
C ASN A 516 -31.09 -9.26 -14.64
N ASP A 517 -30.00 -9.24 -13.89
CA ASP A 517 -28.65 -9.61 -14.29
C ASP A 517 -28.09 -10.84 -13.52
N SER A 518 -28.98 -11.62 -12.88
CA SER A 518 -28.60 -12.85 -12.18
C SER A 518 -27.84 -13.82 -13.09
N PHE A 519 -26.73 -14.32 -12.61
CA PHE A 519 -25.95 -15.35 -13.33
C PHE A 519 -25.11 -16.21 -12.39
N GLN A 520 -24.72 -17.39 -12.86
CA GLN A 520 -23.71 -18.24 -12.24
C GLN A 520 -22.72 -18.72 -13.29
N LYS A 521 -21.44 -18.56 -13.03
CA LYS A 521 -20.38 -18.95 -13.97
C LYS A 521 -19.11 -19.44 -13.30
N TRP A 522 -18.54 -20.49 -13.88
CA TRP A 522 -17.18 -20.95 -13.60
C TRP A 522 -16.22 -20.49 -14.67
N VAL A 523 -15.08 -20.00 -14.26
CA VAL A 523 -14.01 -19.54 -15.16
C VAL A 523 -12.69 -20.10 -14.70
N SER A 524 -11.87 -20.56 -15.66
CA SER A 524 -10.51 -21.04 -15.42
C SER A 524 -9.51 -20.07 -16.02
N VAL A 525 -8.54 -19.60 -15.22
CA VAL A 525 -7.44 -18.77 -15.68
C VAL A 525 -6.11 -19.49 -15.46
N ASN A 526 -5.27 -19.55 -16.50
CA ASN A 526 -3.91 -20.04 -16.38
C ASN A 526 -2.93 -18.88 -16.43
N SER A 527 -2.07 -18.78 -15.45
CA SER A 527 -1.13 -17.67 -15.27
C SER A 527 0.32 -18.16 -15.23
N PRO A 528 0.94 -18.41 -16.41
CA PRO A 528 2.36 -18.71 -16.49
C PRO A 528 3.20 -17.50 -16.14
N LYS A 529 4.35 -17.74 -15.50
CA LYS A 529 5.28 -16.71 -15.05
C LYS A 529 6.71 -17.17 -15.29
N ALA A 530 7.56 -16.29 -15.78
CA ALA A 530 8.97 -16.59 -16.02
C ALA A 530 9.84 -15.36 -15.79
N THR A 531 11.00 -15.58 -15.22
CA THR A 531 12.03 -14.57 -15.05
C THR A 531 13.40 -15.15 -15.29
N PHE A 532 14.22 -14.41 -16.03
CA PHE A 532 15.62 -14.73 -16.28
C PHE A 532 16.48 -13.53 -15.89
N SER A 533 17.47 -13.76 -15.02
CA SER A 533 18.34 -12.72 -14.53
C SER A 533 19.81 -13.02 -14.82
N PHE A 534 20.49 -12.05 -15.40
CA PHE A 534 21.93 -12.04 -15.57
C PHE A 534 22.58 -11.24 -14.46
N LEU A 535 23.47 -11.88 -13.71
CA LEU A 535 24.18 -11.31 -12.56
C LEU A 535 25.70 -11.20 -12.89
N PRO A 536 26.14 -10.12 -13.50
CA PRO A 536 27.54 -9.95 -13.84
C PRO A 536 28.41 -9.86 -12.59
N LYS A 537 29.71 -10.19 -12.73
CA LYS A 537 30.68 -9.82 -11.69
C LYS A 537 30.75 -8.31 -11.56
N GLU A 538 30.89 -7.81 -10.36
CA GLU A 538 31.08 -6.38 -10.08
C GLU A 538 32.22 -5.76 -10.92
N SER A 539 33.33 -6.51 -11.08
CA SER A 539 34.49 -6.10 -11.90
C SER A 539 34.21 -5.93 -13.39
N TRP A 540 33.10 -6.45 -13.91
CA TRP A 540 32.75 -6.30 -15.34
C TRP A 540 32.11 -4.95 -15.65
N TYR A 541 31.75 -4.20 -14.64
CA TYR A 541 31.07 -2.91 -14.82
C TYR A 541 29.76 -2.97 -15.62
N LEU A 542 29.15 -4.13 -15.73
CA LEU A 542 27.84 -4.33 -16.37
C LEU A 542 26.71 -4.20 -15.35
N PRO A 543 25.53 -3.75 -15.76
CA PRO A 543 24.34 -3.79 -14.91
C PRO A 543 23.84 -5.24 -14.72
N LEU A 544 23.18 -5.51 -13.59
CA LEU A 544 22.28 -6.64 -13.48
C LEU A 544 21.13 -6.42 -14.47
N ILE A 545 20.75 -7.44 -15.20
CA ILE A 545 19.65 -7.40 -16.18
C ILE A 545 18.68 -8.53 -15.87
N SER A 546 17.39 -8.20 -15.77
CA SER A 546 16.32 -9.17 -15.61
C SER A 546 15.27 -8.99 -16.69
N LEU A 547 14.83 -10.09 -17.26
CA LEU A 547 13.73 -10.20 -18.21
C LEU A 547 12.62 -11.00 -17.56
N SER A 548 11.42 -10.45 -17.49
CA SER A 548 10.27 -11.07 -16.87
C SER A 548 9.07 -11.11 -17.80
N PHE A 549 8.33 -12.20 -17.73
CA PHE A 549 7.04 -12.39 -18.33
C PHE A 549 6.07 -12.93 -17.28
N GLY A 550 4.84 -12.41 -17.25
CA GLY A 550 3.79 -12.92 -16.39
C GLY A 550 2.41 -12.68 -16.97
N GLN A 551 1.53 -13.64 -16.77
CA GLN A 551 0.11 -13.47 -16.96
C GLN A 551 -0.57 -13.34 -15.60
N SER A 552 -1.59 -12.48 -15.52
CA SER A 552 -2.43 -12.28 -14.36
C SER A 552 -3.87 -11.96 -14.78
N PHE A 553 -4.71 -11.66 -13.80
CA PHE A 553 -6.12 -11.36 -14.04
C PHE A 553 -6.68 -10.51 -12.88
N PHE A 554 -7.87 -9.96 -13.13
CA PHE A 554 -8.78 -9.51 -12.08
C PHE A 554 -10.20 -10.00 -12.38
N THR A 555 -10.98 -10.25 -11.32
CA THR A 555 -12.41 -10.52 -11.44
C THR A 555 -13.13 -9.23 -11.74
N GLU A 556 -13.98 -9.21 -12.76
CA GLU A 556 -14.82 -8.07 -13.07
C GLU A 556 -15.97 -7.95 -12.07
N ASP A 557 -16.62 -6.79 -12.07
CA ASP A 557 -17.73 -6.53 -11.15
C ASP A 557 -18.98 -7.30 -11.64
N PRO A 558 -19.50 -8.28 -10.88
CA PRO A 558 -20.64 -9.04 -11.31
C PRO A 558 -21.95 -8.26 -11.37
N ARG A 559 -22.01 -7.07 -10.75
CA ARG A 559 -23.19 -6.19 -10.77
C ARG A 559 -23.41 -5.53 -12.13
N THR A 560 -22.40 -5.50 -13.01
CA THR A 560 -22.54 -4.95 -14.35
C THR A 560 -23.33 -5.86 -15.31
N GLY A 561 -23.80 -7.00 -14.84
CA GLY A 561 -24.47 -7.99 -15.66
C GLY A 561 -23.60 -8.46 -16.83
N MET A 562 -23.45 -9.75 -17.00
CA MET A 562 -22.61 -10.35 -18.04
C MET A 562 -23.11 -10.02 -19.46
N GLY A 563 -22.94 -8.78 -19.91
CA GLY A 563 -23.26 -8.34 -21.26
C GLY A 563 -24.57 -7.61 -21.45
N GLN A 564 -25.18 -7.12 -20.41
CA GLN A 564 -26.25 -6.13 -20.52
C GLN A 564 -25.65 -4.75 -20.27
N GLY A 565 -25.50 -3.97 -21.32
CA GLY A 565 -25.14 -2.56 -21.18
C GLY A 565 -26.21 -1.87 -20.36
N THR A 566 -25.87 -1.55 -19.14
CA THR A 566 -26.68 -0.72 -18.26
C THR A 566 -26.36 0.73 -18.56
N GLY A 567 -27.33 1.54 -18.76
CA GLY A 567 -27.18 2.98 -18.96
C GLY A 567 -26.43 3.37 -20.24
N ALA A 568 -26.91 4.30 -20.99
CA ALA A 568 -26.30 4.91 -22.19
C ALA A 568 -26.06 4.01 -23.43
N GLY A 569 -26.79 2.92 -23.61
CA GLY A 569 -27.09 2.38 -24.94
C GLY A 569 -25.99 1.64 -25.70
N THR A 570 -24.90 1.28 -25.06
CA THR A 570 -23.93 0.37 -25.66
C THR A 570 -24.00 -1.00 -25.01
N PRO A 571 -24.44 -2.06 -25.74
CA PRO A 571 -24.30 -3.41 -25.23
C PRO A 571 -22.82 -3.72 -25.04
N VAL A 572 -22.36 -3.89 -23.82
CA VAL A 572 -21.08 -4.57 -23.58
C VAL A 572 -21.25 -5.99 -24.12
N ALA A 573 -20.37 -6.42 -24.99
CA ALA A 573 -20.38 -7.80 -25.46
C ALA A 573 -20.35 -8.74 -24.24
N PRO A 574 -21.02 -9.93 -24.28
CA PRO A 574 -21.01 -10.86 -23.16
C PRO A 574 -19.58 -11.20 -22.78
N GLY A 575 -19.05 -10.48 -21.81
CA GLY A 575 -17.67 -10.53 -21.39
C GLY A 575 -17.34 -11.80 -20.63
N SER A 576 -16.08 -12.07 -20.50
CA SER A 576 -15.57 -12.97 -19.46
C SER A 576 -15.75 -12.27 -18.12
N PRO A 577 -16.22 -12.91 -17.04
CA PRO A 577 -16.25 -12.31 -15.70
C PRO A 577 -14.84 -12.12 -15.12
N VAL A 578 -13.84 -12.24 -15.93
CA VAL A 578 -12.42 -12.11 -15.59
C VAL A 578 -11.69 -11.42 -16.74
N ALA A 579 -11.06 -10.31 -16.46
CA ALA A 579 -10.09 -9.68 -17.35
C ALA A 579 -8.70 -10.27 -17.13
N THR A 580 -7.99 -10.55 -18.23
CA THR A 580 -6.64 -11.12 -18.20
C THR A 580 -5.62 -10.11 -18.70
N SER A 581 -4.42 -10.16 -18.14
CA SER A 581 -3.32 -9.29 -18.57
C SER A 581 -2.03 -10.08 -18.83
N HIS A 582 -1.21 -9.56 -19.74
CA HIS A 582 0.13 -10.04 -20.04
C HIS A 582 1.14 -8.94 -19.79
N SER A 583 2.08 -9.19 -18.89
CA SER A 583 3.12 -8.25 -18.50
C SER A 583 4.49 -8.72 -18.97
N TYR A 584 5.26 -7.79 -19.56
CA TYR A 584 6.65 -7.98 -19.95
C TYR A 584 7.49 -6.88 -19.33
N GLN A 585 8.61 -7.20 -18.70
CA GLN A 585 9.51 -6.20 -18.14
C GLN A 585 10.98 -6.53 -18.43
N LEU A 586 11.71 -5.46 -18.69
CA LEU A 586 13.18 -5.42 -18.68
C LEU A 586 13.62 -4.51 -17.55
N VAL A 587 14.40 -5.05 -16.63
CA VAL A 587 14.99 -4.29 -15.52
C VAL A 587 16.49 -4.30 -15.65
N ALA A 588 17.12 -3.12 -15.60
CA ALA A 588 18.57 -2.96 -15.51
C ALA A 588 18.90 -2.20 -14.23
N SER A 589 19.80 -2.73 -13.41
CA SER A 589 20.19 -2.08 -12.17
C SER A 589 21.67 -2.19 -11.88
N ARG A 590 22.21 -1.17 -11.22
CA ARG A 590 23.61 -1.13 -10.82
C ARG A 590 23.87 -0.20 -9.66
N THR A 591 24.69 -0.66 -8.73
CA THR A 591 25.25 0.17 -7.66
C THR A 591 26.64 0.68 -8.06
N VAL A 592 26.85 1.98 -7.97
CA VAL A 592 28.15 2.61 -8.18
C VAL A 592 28.50 3.42 -6.93
N ARG A 593 29.45 2.94 -6.14
CA ARG A 593 29.78 3.51 -4.81
C ARG A 593 28.55 3.54 -3.91
N ASN A 594 28.07 4.73 -3.54
CA ASN A 594 26.91 4.95 -2.66
C ASN A 594 25.65 5.36 -3.45
N THR A 595 25.59 5.06 -4.74
CA THR A 595 24.48 5.43 -5.61
C THR A 595 23.97 4.20 -6.34
N ASP A 596 22.68 3.93 -6.19
CA ASP A 596 21.97 2.87 -6.86
C ASP A 596 21.21 3.45 -8.04
N PHE A 597 21.29 2.79 -9.18
CA PHE A 597 20.57 3.14 -10.40
C PHE A 597 19.71 1.96 -10.80
N LYS A 598 18.45 2.23 -11.13
CA LYS A 598 17.52 1.23 -11.66
C LYS A 598 16.71 1.83 -12.80
N VAL A 599 16.62 1.10 -13.90
CA VAL A 599 15.75 1.43 -15.02
C VAL A 599 14.85 0.25 -15.28
N THR A 600 13.56 0.51 -15.36
CA THR A 600 12.54 -0.49 -15.70
C THR A 600 11.83 -0.05 -16.97
N LEU A 601 11.72 -0.94 -17.94
CA LEU A 601 10.89 -0.79 -19.13
C LEU A 601 9.82 -1.85 -19.07
N GLY A 602 8.56 -1.46 -19.18
CA GLY A 602 7.41 -2.37 -19.08
C GLY A 602 6.45 -2.23 -20.25
N HIS A 603 5.80 -3.34 -20.57
CA HIS A 603 4.70 -3.43 -21.51
C HIS A 603 3.64 -4.37 -20.94
N VAL A 604 2.43 -3.86 -20.80
CA VAL A 604 1.27 -4.63 -20.33
C VAL A 604 0.18 -4.53 -21.38
N THR A 605 -0.51 -5.64 -21.62
CA THR A 605 -1.76 -5.68 -22.37
C THR A 605 -2.82 -6.29 -21.50
N SER A 606 -3.99 -5.67 -21.44
CA SER A 606 -5.14 -6.16 -20.68
C SER A 606 -6.31 -6.42 -21.63
N SER A 607 -7.11 -7.43 -21.33
CA SER A 607 -8.34 -7.70 -22.09
C SER A 607 -9.46 -6.72 -21.75
N ALA A 608 -9.38 -6.06 -20.60
CA ALA A 608 -10.28 -5.03 -20.14
C ALA A 608 -9.57 -4.05 -19.20
N GLU A 609 -10.07 -2.83 -19.13
CA GLU A 609 -9.71 -1.81 -18.15
C GLU A 609 -10.96 -1.41 -17.38
N LEU A 610 -10.80 -1.13 -16.09
CA LEU A 610 -11.90 -0.63 -15.28
C LEU A 610 -12.19 0.84 -15.62
N GLY A 611 -13.46 1.14 -15.82
CA GLY A 611 -13.95 2.48 -16.05
C GLY A 611 -14.53 3.13 -14.80
N LYS A 612 -15.43 4.05 -15.02
CA LYS A 612 -16.15 4.73 -13.95
C LYS A 612 -17.18 3.83 -13.28
N ILE A 613 -17.59 4.21 -12.08
CA ILE A 613 -18.76 3.62 -11.44
C ILE A 613 -20.02 4.07 -12.18
N ASP A 614 -20.85 3.11 -12.56
CA ASP A 614 -22.19 3.39 -13.06
C ASP A 614 -23.09 3.86 -11.89
N PRO A 615 -23.62 5.06 -11.94
CA PRO A 615 -24.43 5.59 -10.85
C PRO A 615 -25.77 4.87 -10.67
N ASP A 616 -26.27 4.17 -11.71
CA ASP A 616 -27.53 3.46 -11.64
C ASP A 616 -27.39 2.10 -10.93
N THR A 617 -26.25 1.45 -11.08
CA THR A 617 -25.99 0.11 -10.53
C THR A 617 -24.96 0.10 -9.40
N GLY A 618 -24.21 1.18 -9.23
CA GLY A 618 -23.09 1.26 -8.30
C GLY A 618 -21.91 0.34 -8.67
N ALA A 619 -21.95 -0.26 -9.85
CA ALA A 619 -20.93 -1.17 -10.35
C ALA A 619 -19.90 -0.45 -11.21
N GLN A 620 -18.69 -0.96 -11.27
CA GLN A 620 -17.62 -0.42 -12.11
C GLN A 620 -17.63 -1.15 -13.47
N PHE A 621 -17.88 -0.42 -14.55
CA PHE A 621 -17.96 -0.98 -15.88
C PHE A 621 -16.59 -1.07 -16.59
N ASP A 622 -16.54 -1.90 -17.62
CA ASP A 622 -15.37 -2.21 -18.40
C ASP A 622 -15.18 -1.22 -19.58
N LEU A 623 -13.97 -0.70 -19.75
CA LEU A 623 -13.59 0.18 -20.87
C LEU A 623 -13.09 -0.58 -22.12
N GLY A 624 -12.99 -1.91 -22.06
CA GLY A 624 -12.44 -2.72 -23.16
C GLY A 624 -10.92 -2.94 -23.06
N PRO A 625 -10.33 -3.56 -24.10
CA PRO A 625 -8.93 -3.96 -24.06
C PRO A 625 -7.98 -2.76 -24.11
N SER A 626 -6.88 -2.87 -23.40
CA SER A 626 -5.90 -1.79 -23.29
C SER A 626 -4.46 -2.24 -23.49
N ARG A 627 -3.58 -1.27 -23.66
CA ARG A 627 -2.13 -1.43 -23.63
C ARG A 627 -1.46 -0.33 -22.83
N LEU A 628 -0.51 -0.72 -22.00
CA LEU A 628 0.33 0.17 -21.23
C LEU A 628 1.80 -0.04 -21.62
N ARG A 629 2.53 1.05 -21.88
CA ARG A 629 3.99 1.06 -21.97
C ARG A 629 4.52 2.07 -20.96
N PHE A 630 5.50 1.67 -20.20
CA PHE A 630 6.08 2.57 -19.20
C PHE A 630 7.59 2.44 -19.09
N MET A 631 8.18 3.51 -18.61
CA MET A 631 9.58 3.58 -18.19
C MET A 631 9.63 4.18 -16.80
N THR A 632 10.33 3.52 -15.90
CA THR A 632 10.65 4.06 -14.57
C THR A 632 12.14 4.11 -14.37
N VAL A 633 12.65 5.26 -13.94
CA VAL A 633 14.05 5.46 -13.53
C VAL A 633 14.06 5.78 -12.05
N ALA A 634 14.81 5.02 -11.27
CA ALA A 634 15.00 5.28 -9.87
C ALA A 634 16.49 5.44 -9.56
N VAL A 635 16.83 6.48 -8.81
CA VAL A 635 18.18 6.78 -8.38
C VAL A 635 18.15 7.02 -6.89
N ARG A 636 18.96 6.26 -6.16
CA ARG A 636 19.14 6.42 -4.74
C ARG A 636 20.58 6.74 -4.41
N ARG A 637 20.79 7.68 -3.53
CA ARG A 637 22.11 8.01 -3.02
C ARG A 637 22.12 8.06 -1.50
N ASN A 638 23.00 7.28 -0.90
CA ASN A 638 23.23 7.27 0.53
C ASN A 638 24.37 8.22 0.89
N PHE A 639 24.13 9.07 1.87
CA PHE A 639 25.09 9.99 2.46
C PHE A 639 25.39 9.58 3.90
N ARG A 640 26.44 10.13 4.49
CA ARG A 640 26.79 9.86 5.89
C ARG A 640 25.67 10.25 6.87
N GLN A 641 24.82 11.21 6.53
CA GLN A 641 23.81 11.78 7.42
C GLN A 641 22.38 11.66 6.88
N GLY A 642 22.17 10.88 5.85
CA GLY A 642 20.85 10.73 5.24
C GLY A 642 20.86 10.00 3.90
N SER A 643 19.74 10.02 3.23
CA SER A 643 19.56 9.42 1.90
C SER A 643 18.71 10.33 1.02
N LEU A 644 18.83 10.14 -0.27
CA LEU A 644 18.00 10.76 -1.30
C LEU A 644 17.56 9.67 -2.27
N LEU A 645 16.26 9.57 -2.51
CA LEU A 645 15.64 8.70 -3.52
C LEU A 645 14.89 9.59 -4.50
N ALA A 646 15.17 9.44 -5.79
CA ALA A 646 14.41 10.07 -6.85
C ALA A 646 13.83 8.99 -7.75
N THR A 647 12.54 9.05 -8.03
CA THR A 647 11.86 8.19 -9.00
C THR A 647 11.21 9.06 -10.07
N PHE A 648 11.35 8.66 -11.30
CA PHE A 648 10.68 9.28 -12.44
C PHE A 648 10.05 8.19 -13.27
N SER A 649 8.74 8.29 -13.50
CA SER A 649 7.98 7.37 -14.32
C SER A 649 7.27 8.12 -15.44
N LYS A 650 7.31 7.53 -16.63
CA LYS A 650 6.54 7.96 -17.77
C LYS A 650 5.81 6.78 -18.37
N ALA A 651 4.51 6.96 -18.64
CA ALA A 651 3.63 5.92 -19.13
C ALA A 651 2.81 6.40 -20.34
N ASP A 652 2.47 5.48 -21.22
CA ASP A 652 1.54 5.65 -22.34
C ASP A 652 0.53 4.50 -22.25
N ALA A 653 -0.62 4.80 -21.65
CA ALA A 653 -1.75 3.89 -21.53
C ALA A 653 -2.81 4.27 -22.56
N ARG A 654 -3.30 3.30 -23.32
CA ARG A 654 -4.24 3.52 -24.41
C ARG A 654 -5.22 2.36 -24.54
N ASP A 655 -6.44 2.71 -24.86
CA ASP A 655 -7.41 1.77 -25.43
C ASP A 655 -6.82 1.12 -26.69
N PHE A 656 -6.99 -0.18 -26.82
CA PHE A 656 -6.34 -0.94 -27.89
C PHE A 656 -6.98 -0.70 -29.25
N ASP A 657 -8.31 -0.55 -29.28
CA ASP A 657 -9.10 -0.46 -30.53
C ASP A 657 -9.12 0.96 -31.07
N SER A 658 -9.42 1.95 -30.23
CA SER A 658 -9.50 3.35 -30.64
C SER A 658 -8.14 4.05 -30.65
N GLY A 659 -7.16 3.54 -29.90
CA GLY A 659 -5.87 4.20 -29.67
C GLY A 659 -5.95 5.46 -28.82
N GLN A 660 -7.13 5.78 -28.26
CA GLN A 660 -7.30 6.92 -27.36
C GLN A 660 -6.57 6.66 -26.03
N PRO A 661 -6.13 7.71 -25.35
CA PRO A 661 -5.57 7.58 -24.01
C PRO A 661 -6.58 6.97 -23.05
N THR A 662 -6.12 6.05 -22.20
CA THR A 662 -6.93 5.52 -21.11
C THR A 662 -7.27 6.66 -20.13
N PRO A 663 -8.56 6.91 -19.83
CA PRO A 663 -8.96 7.94 -18.90
C PRO A 663 -8.35 7.78 -17.52
N GLU A 664 -8.11 8.86 -16.81
CA GLU A 664 -7.62 8.93 -15.43
C GLU A 664 -6.24 8.36 -15.18
N ALA A 665 -5.59 7.75 -16.19
CA ALA A 665 -4.25 7.16 -16.09
C ALA A 665 -3.16 8.24 -16.01
N PRO A 666 -2.40 8.38 -14.91
CA PRO A 666 -1.34 9.37 -14.81
C PRO A 666 -0.19 9.02 -15.76
N ARG A 667 0.15 9.96 -16.67
CA ARG A 667 1.21 9.73 -17.67
C ARG A 667 2.62 9.99 -17.15
N THR A 668 2.74 10.80 -16.11
CA THR A 668 4.04 11.19 -15.55
C THR A 668 3.94 11.29 -14.05
N ILE A 669 4.82 10.59 -13.37
CA ILE A 669 4.98 10.70 -11.91
C ILE A 669 6.45 10.98 -11.63
N PHE A 670 6.72 11.98 -10.80
CA PHE A 670 8.06 12.24 -10.25
C PHE A 670 7.95 12.31 -8.73
N ASP A 671 8.83 11.61 -8.07
CA ASP A 671 8.94 11.61 -6.62
C ASP A 671 10.39 11.85 -6.19
N LEU A 672 10.58 12.69 -5.19
CA LEU A 672 11.87 12.96 -4.59
C LEU A 672 11.76 12.92 -3.08
N LEU A 673 12.26 11.84 -2.50
CA LEU A 673 12.27 11.64 -1.06
C LEU A 673 13.67 11.85 -0.49
N GLY A 674 13.77 12.64 0.59
CA GLY A 674 15.01 12.88 1.30
C GLY A 674 14.86 12.66 2.80
N THR A 675 15.88 12.04 3.40
CA THR A 675 16.01 11.92 4.84
C THR A 675 17.33 12.54 5.29
N ALA A 676 17.32 13.31 6.38
CA ALA A 676 18.50 13.89 6.98
C ALA A 676 18.49 13.61 8.49
N GLN A 677 19.52 12.93 8.95
CA GLN A 677 19.75 12.62 10.34
C GLN A 677 20.94 13.45 10.85
N ARG A 678 20.98 13.76 12.13
CA ARG A 678 22.07 14.54 12.76
C ARG A 678 22.26 15.95 12.19
N LEU A 679 21.19 16.64 11.91
CA LEU A 679 21.23 18.08 11.66
C LEU A 679 21.67 18.83 12.94
N PRO A 680 22.10 20.11 12.82
CA PRO A 680 22.35 20.94 14.00
C PRO A 680 21.21 20.87 15.02
N TRP A 681 21.51 21.05 16.31
CA TRP A 681 20.55 20.94 17.42
C TRP A 681 19.88 19.57 17.58
N ARG A 682 20.49 18.49 17.07
CA ARG A 682 19.94 17.11 17.04
C ARG A 682 18.63 16.99 16.26
N LEU A 683 18.38 17.87 15.32
CA LEU A 683 17.23 17.76 14.46
C LEU A 683 17.39 16.59 13.50
N GLN A 684 16.27 16.00 13.17
CA GLN A 684 16.11 15.05 12.08
C GLN A 684 15.02 15.60 11.16
N ALA A 685 15.22 15.48 9.86
CA ALA A 685 14.27 15.95 8.88
C ALA A 685 14.05 14.88 7.80
N ARG A 686 12.87 14.86 7.28
CA ARG A 686 12.47 14.09 6.12
C ARG A 686 11.51 14.91 5.29
N GLY A 687 11.56 14.72 4.00
CA GLY A 687 10.68 15.41 3.07
C GLY A 687 10.54 14.64 1.79
N GLU A 688 9.37 14.70 1.21
CA GLU A 688 9.01 14.09 -0.04
C GLU A 688 8.33 15.14 -0.91
N PHE A 689 8.79 15.27 -2.13
CA PHE A 689 8.12 16.06 -3.16
C PHE A 689 7.57 15.11 -4.20
N GLU A 690 6.27 15.10 -4.37
CA GLU A 690 5.55 14.32 -5.35
C GLU A 690 4.92 15.23 -6.40
N TYR A 691 5.08 14.85 -7.67
CA TYR A 691 4.45 15.47 -8.82
C TYR A 691 3.72 14.41 -9.64
N VAL A 692 2.42 14.53 -9.75
CA VAL A 692 1.59 13.75 -10.67
C VAL A 692 1.20 14.67 -11.82
N GLY A 693 1.58 14.30 -13.05
CA GLY A 693 1.26 15.06 -14.24
C GLY A 693 -0.26 15.04 -14.54
N THR A 694 -0.65 15.81 -15.52
CA THR A 694 -2.05 15.84 -15.99
C THR A 694 -2.50 14.44 -16.42
N LYS A 695 -3.74 14.11 -16.08
CA LYS A 695 -4.44 12.89 -16.49
C LYS A 695 -5.40 13.20 -17.62
N PRO A 696 -5.53 12.36 -18.65
CA PRO A 696 -6.70 12.42 -19.55
C PRO A 696 -7.94 12.07 -18.75
N LEU A 697 -9.04 12.78 -18.93
CA LEU A 697 -10.31 12.49 -18.25
C LEU A 697 -11.41 12.03 -19.20
N GLY A 698 -11.05 11.73 -20.46
CA GLY A 698 -11.94 11.30 -21.52
C GLY A 698 -12.13 12.35 -22.61
N ALA A 699 -13.10 12.16 -23.48
CA ALA A 699 -13.42 13.07 -24.56
C ALA A 699 -14.49 14.08 -24.12
N GLY A 700 -14.24 15.35 -24.40
CA GLY A 700 -15.26 16.41 -24.33
C GLY A 700 -15.72 16.78 -22.93
N CYS A 701 -15.06 17.72 -22.27
CA CYS A 701 -15.64 18.40 -21.12
C CYS A 701 -15.59 19.92 -21.30
N GLU A 702 -16.44 20.65 -20.57
CA GLU A 702 -16.36 22.09 -20.55
C GLU A 702 -14.98 22.58 -20.05
N PRO A 703 -14.45 23.73 -20.55
CA PRO A 703 -15.09 24.61 -21.50
C PRO A 703 -14.91 24.23 -22.98
N ASN A 704 -14.30 23.08 -23.30
CA ASN A 704 -14.07 22.68 -24.68
C ASN A 704 -14.53 21.23 -24.98
N PRO A 705 -15.83 21.05 -25.29
CA PRO A 705 -16.39 19.71 -25.54
C PRO A 705 -15.80 18.98 -26.75
N ASN A 706 -15.04 19.67 -27.61
CA ASN A 706 -14.38 19.06 -28.77
C ASN A 706 -12.90 18.72 -28.55
N ALA A 707 -12.34 18.97 -27.37
CA ALA A 707 -10.97 18.66 -27.01
C ALA A 707 -10.90 17.48 -26.03
N GLU A 708 -9.70 16.91 -25.86
CA GLU A 708 -9.44 15.97 -24.78
C GLU A 708 -9.61 16.69 -23.44
N CYS A 709 -10.44 16.15 -22.57
CA CYS A 709 -10.54 16.63 -21.20
C CYS A 709 -9.31 16.20 -20.40
N THR A 710 -8.67 17.14 -19.75
CA THR A 710 -7.46 16.89 -18.95
C THR A 710 -7.61 17.45 -17.56
N GLY A 711 -7.27 16.65 -16.56
CA GLY A 711 -7.16 17.11 -15.18
C GLY A 711 -6.00 18.06 -14.96
N THR A 712 -5.91 18.62 -13.77
CA THR A 712 -4.81 19.49 -13.34
C THR A 712 -3.67 18.65 -12.73
N PRO A 713 -2.40 19.08 -12.84
CA PRO A 713 -1.30 18.38 -12.20
C PRO A 713 -1.38 18.52 -10.67
N VAL A 714 -1.04 17.45 -9.98
CA VAL A 714 -0.90 17.44 -8.51
C VAL A 714 0.55 17.69 -8.14
N LYS A 715 0.78 18.54 -7.14
CA LYS A 715 2.10 18.78 -6.54
C LYS A 715 1.94 18.76 -5.03
N GLU A 716 2.67 17.87 -4.39
CA GLU A 716 2.70 17.76 -2.94
C GLU A 716 4.13 17.84 -2.42
N PHE A 717 4.33 18.64 -1.39
CA PHE A 717 5.56 18.60 -0.58
C PHE A 717 5.17 18.30 0.86
N ARG A 718 5.47 17.11 1.30
CA ARG A 718 5.16 16.63 2.65
C ARG A 718 6.44 16.35 3.40
N GLY A 719 6.42 16.50 4.72
CA GLY A 719 7.60 16.23 5.50
C GLY A 719 7.41 16.42 7.00
N ALA A 720 8.49 16.13 7.71
CA ALA A 720 8.57 16.32 9.15
C ALA A 720 9.96 16.79 9.57
N VAL A 721 9.97 17.65 10.59
CA VAL A 721 11.19 18.00 11.33
C VAL A 721 10.96 17.63 12.78
N VAL A 722 11.80 16.74 13.29
CA VAL A 722 11.64 16.19 14.64
C VAL A 722 12.90 16.38 15.47
N ARG A 723 12.73 16.50 16.78
CA ARG A 723 13.81 16.60 17.75
C ARG A 723 13.61 15.61 18.89
N PRO A 724 14.58 14.72 19.15
CA PRO A 724 14.56 13.86 20.32
C PRO A 724 15.04 14.61 21.58
N PHE A 725 14.40 14.33 22.72
CA PHE A 725 14.69 14.81 24.05
C PHE A 725 14.79 13.64 25.04
N MET A 726 15.23 13.88 26.26
CA MET A 726 15.26 12.90 27.36
C MET A 726 15.90 11.54 26.96
N ASN A 727 17.06 11.60 26.33
CA ASN A 727 17.71 10.38 25.77
C ASN A 727 16.78 9.59 24.82
N GLU A 728 16.09 10.31 23.93
CA GLU A 728 15.18 9.77 22.94
C GLU A 728 13.86 9.20 23.49
N ARG A 729 13.55 9.39 24.78
CA ARG A 729 12.24 9.02 25.33
C ARG A 729 11.10 9.89 24.82
N LEU A 730 11.36 11.16 24.64
CA LEU A 730 10.41 12.12 24.11
C LEU A 730 10.90 12.63 22.77
N THR A 731 10.06 12.57 21.76
CA THR A 731 10.29 13.24 20.48
C THR A 731 9.18 14.26 20.26
N ALA A 732 9.58 15.46 19.88
CA ALA A 732 8.65 16.49 19.43
C ALA A 732 8.95 16.81 17.96
N GLY A 733 7.90 16.98 17.16
CA GLY A 733 8.04 17.26 15.74
C GLY A 733 6.95 18.15 15.20
N ILE A 734 7.24 18.73 14.04
CA ILE A 734 6.28 19.43 13.21
C ILE A 734 6.20 18.66 11.89
N ASN A 735 5.00 18.29 11.52
CA ASN A 735 4.69 17.71 10.24
C ASN A 735 4.01 18.75 9.37
N PHE A 736 4.16 18.67 8.06
CA PHE A 736 3.53 19.58 7.13
C PHE A 736 3.22 18.89 5.78
N LEU A 737 2.16 19.36 5.15
CA LEU A 737 1.81 19.12 3.76
C LEU A 737 1.57 20.47 3.09
N ILE A 738 2.26 20.72 1.97
CA ILE A 738 2.03 21.86 1.09
C ILE A 738 1.63 21.26 -0.25
N ALA A 739 0.39 21.50 -0.66
CA ALA A 739 -0.19 20.87 -1.83
C ALA A 739 -0.83 21.88 -2.77
N SER A 740 -0.85 21.54 -4.06
CA SER A 740 -1.68 22.18 -5.07
C SER A 740 -2.18 21.13 -6.06
N GLY A 741 -3.43 21.25 -6.47
CA GLY A 741 -4.13 20.30 -7.33
C GLY A 741 -5.33 19.68 -6.62
N TYR A 742 -5.87 18.66 -7.24
CA TYR A 742 -7.11 18.01 -6.83
C TYR A 742 -6.90 16.49 -6.78
N THR A 743 -7.48 15.84 -5.79
CA THR A 743 -7.58 14.37 -5.71
C THR A 743 -8.90 13.91 -6.32
N GLY A 744 -8.99 12.65 -6.74
CA GLY A 744 -10.20 12.05 -7.31
C GLY A 744 -10.68 12.75 -8.59
N GLN A 745 -9.76 13.21 -9.44
CA GLN A 745 -10.11 13.92 -10.67
C GLN A 745 -10.72 12.98 -11.69
N THR A 746 -11.96 13.27 -12.08
CA THR A 746 -12.76 12.55 -13.08
C THR A 746 -13.64 13.51 -13.86
N THR A 747 -14.54 13.02 -14.68
CA THR A 747 -15.59 13.82 -15.32
C THR A 747 -16.94 13.41 -14.81
N GLU A 748 -17.77 14.39 -14.50
CA GLU A 748 -19.14 14.21 -14.04
C GLU A 748 -20.10 15.10 -14.83
N SER A 749 -21.38 14.70 -14.88
CA SER A 749 -22.46 15.52 -15.42
C SER A 749 -23.20 16.16 -14.26
N PHE A 750 -23.47 17.47 -14.33
CA PHE A 750 -24.19 18.21 -13.29
C PHE A 750 -25.46 18.86 -13.84
N TYR A 751 -26.52 18.80 -13.01
CA TYR A 751 -27.77 19.53 -13.32
C TYR A 751 -27.57 21.04 -13.18
N PRO A 752 -28.12 21.87 -14.07
CA PRO A 752 -29.00 21.56 -15.20
C PRO A 752 -28.29 21.15 -16.51
N GLN A 753 -27.01 20.90 -16.47
CA GLN A 753 -26.15 20.67 -17.64
C GLN A 753 -26.02 19.17 -17.98
N THR A 754 -27.12 18.47 -18.07
CA THR A 754 -27.19 17.03 -18.33
C THR A 754 -26.53 16.55 -19.63
N VAL A 755 -26.06 17.45 -20.46
CA VAL A 755 -25.48 17.16 -21.80
C VAL A 755 -23.96 17.39 -21.82
N ILE A 756 -23.41 18.07 -20.82
CA ILE A 756 -22.01 18.48 -20.80
C ILE A 756 -21.32 17.86 -19.56
N GLN A 757 -20.22 17.19 -19.80
CA GLN A 757 -19.39 16.67 -18.73
C GLN A 757 -18.44 17.76 -18.24
N GLU A 758 -18.26 17.86 -16.94
CA GLU A 758 -17.33 18.77 -16.30
C GLU A 758 -16.20 17.97 -15.66
N ALA A 759 -14.99 18.52 -15.67
CA ALA A 759 -13.89 17.96 -14.92
C ALA A 759 -14.06 18.35 -13.45
N VAL A 760 -14.08 17.35 -12.59
CA VAL A 760 -14.33 17.49 -11.15
C VAL A 760 -13.22 16.90 -10.31
N GLY A 761 -13.16 17.28 -9.05
CA GLY A 761 -12.20 16.75 -8.09
C GLY A 761 -12.35 17.42 -6.73
N VAL A 762 -11.53 17.03 -5.77
CA VAL A 762 -11.46 17.65 -4.45
C VAL A 762 -10.10 18.29 -4.24
N ARG A 763 -10.08 19.55 -3.86
CA ARG A 763 -8.85 20.29 -3.58
C ARG A 763 -8.04 19.63 -2.47
N ILE A 764 -6.76 19.40 -2.71
CA ILE A 764 -5.84 18.89 -1.69
C ILE A 764 -5.47 20.04 -0.73
N PRO A 765 -5.74 19.92 0.56
CA PRO A 765 -5.45 20.98 1.53
C PRO A 765 -3.97 21.04 1.90
N SER A 766 -3.47 22.24 2.21
CA SER A 766 -2.16 22.42 2.86
C SER A 766 -2.35 22.62 4.34
N TYR A 767 -1.55 21.95 5.17
CA TYR A 767 -1.65 22.01 6.62
C TYR A 767 -0.33 21.72 7.33
N ALA A 768 -0.28 21.99 8.64
CA ALA A 768 0.81 21.59 9.52
C ALA A 768 0.24 21.10 10.87
N SER A 769 0.89 20.09 11.42
CA SER A 769 0.54 19.52 12.73
C SER A 769 1.76 19.36 13.62
N VAL A 770 1.52 19.16 14.91
CA VAL A 770 2.55 18.89 15.92
C VAL A 770 2.41 17.44 16.37
N THR A 771 3.53 16.74 16.43
CA THR A 771 3.59 15.37 16.95
C THR A 771 4.44 15.30 18.20
N LEU A 772 3.94 14.62 19.22
CA LEU A 772 4.67 14.28 20.44
C LEU A 772 4.62 12.76 20.61
N THR A 773 5.79 12.12 20.65
CA THR A 773 5.89 10.67 20.92
C THR A 773 6.66 10.45 22.21
N TYR A 774 6.06 9.71 23.15
CA TYR A 774 6.70 9.29 24.38
C TYR A 774 6.88 7.77 24.40
N ARG A 775 8.09 7.29 24.74
CA ARG A 775 8.43 5.86 24.90
C ARG A 775 8.63 5.53 26.37
N PHE A 776 7.92 4.49 26.83
CA PHE A 776 7.88 4.08 28.25
C PHE A 776 9.00 3.14 28.65
N GLY A 777 9.83 2.63 27.74
CA GLY A 777 10.91 1.72 28.04
C GLY A 777 11.96 2.32 28.97
N ARG A 778 12.57 1.52 29.84
CA ARG A 778 13.77 1.93 30.54
C ARG A 778 14.84 2.22 29.48
N THR A 779 15.14 3.49 29.22
CA THR A 779 16.46 3.80 28.71
C THR A 779 17.41 3.22 29.75
N SER A 780 18.16 2.19 29.40
CA SER A 780 19.31 1.82 30.21
C SER A 780 20.06 3.11 30.51
N ALA A 781 20.17 3.44 31.78
CA ALA A 781 20.89 4.65 32.23
C ALA A 781 22.26 4.69 31.55
N PRO A 782 22.78 5.89 31.27
CA PRO A 782 24.04 6.08 30.56
C PRO A 782 25.18 5.27 31.11
#